data_3fee68d9298fed8f7f58f26f7f4cb3e4
#
_entry.id   3fee68d9298fed8f7f58f26f7f4cb3e4
#
_cell.length_a   1.000
_cell.length_b   1.000
_cell.length_c   1.000
_cell.angle_alpha   90.00
_cell.angle_beta   90.00
_cell.angle_gamma   90.00
#
_symmetry.space_group_name_H-M   'P 1'
#
loop_
_entity.id
_entity.type
_entity.pdbx_description
1 polymer ?
#
loop_
_entity_poly.entity_id
_entity_poly.type
_entity_poly.pdbx_seq_one_letter_code
_entity_poly.pdbx_strand_id
1 'polypeptide(L)'
;MMRLKLTTLALAVMSCVYMTTVQADDDTDSSNKLNYPKTRVHQDSYDPFLHGEFGISANTAGTRNAQYIDNQHAPDDGIDHYSGGTHVDKYRWLEEYDNIDAYVAKETDADRERNFIGTRFEDDRPLAAETTRYLQTVQPRVSSEVNEWVNEQNAVTEAYIQSSTVYDQLKRNYDALKDVEHTMSRFYRDKIGEIRYYRHVDGFSRIERIDPDGTRTELVNQATISPDGKMTPDGNAAIRGVKVSKDGSYVSFFVRQGFSDVDPRFLHVIDTRTGELATPIIKGLRRDILASTWLDDDTLFYVGSVPQLAVYRRDIGKERFIDPIETNSNQVGGGAITSIYFDGDDDRYLVMDGMYQGTTTAYIKDRKTGDVYRLHDNKFFDKAVRYNPAFNNNILAQLIHFDPETRDVWFISGENDRRGELIKSNLDNLKKREVVVNIPQDLDLMRDAYYHEEGNGYFLVTYLKDGVSRLKLVDATTGVFLKDLTPPQGAGFISELTGNLVNKEQTDSNHEVDENDAESNENYVQFRFENPTFPPTDYKYSIAKDEFLDIRRFNLAPFDETQYESKVVFYTSYDGTQVPMNISYKKGIPLDGKNPTLLYGYGGYGVIYDQTFGFPANTAWLENGGVWAHAFIRGGGEYGQEWQDAAKHTKRLTGYDDFAAAADYLNQAGYANPDHLGIIGGSNGGLLVGAAMVRHPEKYRVAFPQVAVLDQLRQADMGITQYWMEEYGVPSEGRRVYDVLMSYSPYHNLNAGTCYPSTLVQTSKRDDRVVPSHSYKFVARFQEIESCGRPALLHAAENQGHSPNTYNERKEDELMTIAFAFQEMGVTDIPNLEVRPTADEMKTDKWRAEDEVKRQKRLKERSVQ
;
A
#
# COMPACT_ATOMS: atom_id res chain seq x y z
N MET A 1 -63.53 -21.59 16.19
CA MET A 1 -63.27 -23.00 15.88
C MET A 1 -62.09 -23.10 14.96
N MET A 2 -61.22 -23.91 15.35
CA MET A 2 -60.04 -24.51 14.73
C MET A 2 -58.75 -23.71 14.76
N ARG A 3 -57.91 -24.09 15.72
CA ARG A 3 -56.46 -23.81 15.83
C ARG A 3 -55.72 -24.58 14.76
N LEU A 4 -54.75 -23.93 14.12
CA LEU A 4 -53.66 -24.64 13.49
C LEU A 4 -52.33 -24.09 14.05
N LYS A 5 -51.59 -25.03 14.64
CA LYS A 5 -50.25 -24.84 15.16
C LYS A 5 -49.25 -24.70 14.01
N LEU A 6 -48.43 -23.68 13.99
CA LEU A 6 -47.18 -23.66 13.25
C LEU A 6 -46.10 -24.34 14.10
N THR A 7 -45.61 -25.44 13.61
CA THR A 7 -44.39 -26.10 14.11
C THR A 7 -43.17 -25.49 13.42
N THR A 8 -42.32 -24.93 14.23
CA THR A 8 -40.97 -24.45 13.82
C THR A 8 -40.10 -25.67 13.50
N LEU A 9 -39.63 -25.77 12.27
CA LEU A 9 -38.63 -26.74 11.86
C LEU A 9 -37.26 -26.08 12.01
N ALA A 10 -36.52 -26.43 13.07
CA ALA A 10 -35.12 -26.15 13.20
C ALA A 10 -34.36 -27.19 12.37
N LEU A 11 -33.69 -26.79 11.33
CA LEU A 11 -32.68 -27.61 10.67
C LEU A 11 -31.38 -27.48 11.50
N ALA A 12 -31.12 -28.54 12.25
CA ALA A 12 -29.80 -28.80 12.81
C ALA A 12 -28.94 -29.40 11.69
N VAL A 13 -27.94 -28.71 11.23
CA VAL A 13 -26.85 -29.26 10.43
C VAL A 13 -25.97 -30.03 11.42
N MET A 14 -26.11 -31.35 11.45
CA MET A 14 -25.14 -32.23 12.11
C MET A 14 -23.89 -32.29 11.23
N SER A 15 -22.82 -31.61 11.65
CA SER A 15 -21.47 -31.93 11.22
C SER A 15 -21.11 -33.30 11.83
N CYS A 16 -20.99 -34.34 10.99
CA CYS A 16 -20.38 -35.59 11.39
C CYS A 16 -18.87 -35.37 11.59
N VAL A 17 -18.47 -35.16 12.83
CA VAL A 17 -17.07 -35.32 13.22
C VAL A 17 -16.80 -36.83 13.25
N TYR A 18 -16.05 -37.33 12.29
CA TYR A 18 -15.42 -38.65 12.38
C TYR A 18 -14.25 -38.51 13.36
N MET A 19 -14.48 -38.90 14.61
CA MET A 19 -13.41 -39.26 15.53
C MET A 19 -12.83 -40.62 15.10
N THR A 20 -11.71 -40.57 14.38
CA THR A 20 -10.83 -41.72 14.31
C THR A 20 -10.05 -41.80 15.63
N THR A 21 -10.37 -42.81 16.42
CA THR A 21 -9.57 -43.18 17.59
C THR A 21 -8.17 -43.59 17.13
N VAL A 22 -7.18 -42.71 17.29
CA VAL A 22 -5.79 -43.11 17.24
C VAL A 22 -5.45 -43.75 18.57
N GLN A 23 -5.02 -45.02 18.56
CA GLN A 23 -4.41 -45.65 19.71
C GLN A 23 -3.16 -44.87 20.09
N ALA A 24 -3.14 -44.42 21.33
CA ALA A 24 -1.96 -43.77 21.90
C ALA A 24 -0.91 -44.86 22.18
N ASP A 25 0.23 -44.76 21.55
CA ASP A 25 1.45 -45.36 22.06
C ASP A 25 1.94 -44.47 23.21
N ASP A 26 2.09 -45.13 24.36
CA ASP A 26 2.58 -44.54 25.60
C ASP A 26 4.08 -44.17 25.44
N ASP A 27 4.38 -42.92 25.01
CA ASP A 27 5.67 -42.30 25.25
C ASP A 27 5.46 -40.97 25.97
N THR A 28 5.80 -41.01 27.26
CA THR A 28 5.74 -39.90 28.20
C THR A 28 6.84 -38.87 27.88
N ASP A 29 6.62 -38.04 26.89
CA ASP A 29 7.23 -36.71 26.80
C ASP A 29 6.24 -35.72 26.21
N SER A 30 5.45 -35.09 27.11
CA SER A 30 4.43 -34.12 26.75
C SER A 30 5.05 -32.74 26.49
N SER A 31 5.76 -32.60 25.38
CA SER A 31 5.95 -31.30 24.77
C SER A 31 4.67 -30.95 23.96
N ASN A 32 4.18 -29.71 24.13
CA ASN A 32 3.01 -29.15 23.40
C ASN A 32 3.28 -29.06 21.89
N LYS A 33 3.39 -30.18 21.19
CA LYS A 33 3.53 -30.17 19.72
C LYS A 33 2.15 -29.91 19.09
N LEU A 34 2.06 -28.86 18.29
CA LEU A 34 0.90 -28.61 17.43
C LEU A 34 0.76 -29.75 16.40
N ASN A 35 -0.44 -30.26 16.22
CA ASN A 35 -0.74 -31.20 15.15
C ASN A 35 -1.03 -30.43 13.88
N TYR A 36 -0.03 -30.31 13.03
CA TYR A 36 -0.17 -29.72 11.70
C TYR A 36 -0.85 -30.70 10.73
N PRO A 37 -1.60 -30.19 9.73
CA PRO A 37 -2.10 -31.01 8.63
C PRO A 37 -0.95 -31.72 7.91
N LYS A 38 -1.16 -33.00 7.57
CA LYS A 38 -0.14 -33.76 6.84
C LYS A 38 0.03 -33.19 5.44
N THR A 39 1.24 -32.78 5.11
CA THR A 39 1.58 -32.28 3.78
C THR A 39 2.13 -33.40 2.93
N ARG A 40 1.59 -33.57 1.72
CA ARG A 40 2.11 -34.51 0.72
C ARG A 40 3.50 -34.06 0.31
N VAL A 41 4.44 -34.99 0.23
CA VAL A 41 5.77 -34.80 -0.35
C VAL A 41 5.90 -35.69 -1.58
N HIS A 42 6.60 -35.24 -2.62
CA HIS A 42 6.96 -36.13 -3.72
C HIS A 42 7.81 -37.29 -3.21
N GLN A 43 7.32 -38.53 -3.37
CA GLN A 43 7.93 -39.70 -2.74
C GLN A 43 9.30 -40.09 -3.31
N ASP A 44 9.64 -39.63 -4.52
CA ASP A 44 10.86 -39.98 -5.22
C ASP A 44 11.90 -38.84 -5.27
N SER A 45 11.72 -37.81 -4.45
CA SER A 45 12.64 -36.67 -4.48
C SER A 45 13.93 -36.94 -3.69
N TYR A 46 15.03 -37.05 -4.44
CA TYR A 46 16.39 -37.02 -3.89
C TYR A 46 16.72 -35.60 -3.43
N ASP A 47 17.00 -35.42 -2.16
CA ASP A 47 17.45 -34.14 -1.62
C ASP A 47 18.99 -34.08 -1.61
N PRO A 48 19.63 -33.39 -2.57
CA PRO A 48 21.09 -33.30 -2.64
C PRO A 48 21.72 -32.59 -1.46
N PHE A 49 20.97 -31.77 -0.71
CA PHE A 49 21.47 -31.11 0.50
C PHE A 49 21.67 -32.08 1.68
N LEU A 50 20.90 -33.17 1.72
CA LEU A 50 21.09 -34.20 2.75
C LEU A 50 22.28 -35.15 2.45
N HIS A 51 22.74 -35.20 1.22
CA HIS A 51 23.74 -36.14 0.75
C HIS A 51 25.07 -35.54 0.27
N GLY A 52 25.20 -34.19 0.25
CA GLY A 52 26.50 -33.52 0.01
C GLY A 52 27.10 -33.67 -1.40
N GLU A 53 26.29 -34.03 -2.41
CA GLU A 53 26.79 -34.24 -3.79
C GLU A 53 26.51 -33.03 -4.67
N PHE A 54 27.52 -32.19 -4.89
CA PHE A 54 27.50 -31.15 -5.93
C PHE A 54 28.25 -31.61 -7.16
N GLY A 55 27.50 -32.15 -8.14
CA GLY A 55 28.02 -32.46 -9.45
C GLY A 55 27.98 -31.25 -10.37
N ILE A 56 29.13 -30.67 -10.71
CA ILE A 56 29.27 -29.62 -11.71
C ILE A 56 29.23 -30.27 -13.11
N SER A 57 28.16 -30.09 -13.86
CA SER A 57 28.13 -30.35 -15.30
C SER A 57 28.38 -29.06 -16.06
N ALA A 58 29.60 -28.89 -16.56
CA ALA A 58 29.91 -27.83 -17.50
C ALA A 58 29.46 -28.30 -18.90
N ASN A 59 28.41 -27.71 -19.42
CA ASN A 59 28.30 -27.39 -20.86
C ASN A 59 26.95 -26.72 -21.14
N THR A 60 26.99 -25.49 -21.60
CA THR A 60 26.58 -25.00 -22.91
C THR A 60 26.31 -23.51 -22.84
N ALA A 61 27.27 -22.76 -23.32
CA ALA A 61 27.05 -21.38 -23.74
C ALA A 61 26.35 -21.41 -25.11
N GLY A 62 25.12 -20.91 -25.14
CA GLY A 62 24.46 -20.67 -26.42
C GLY A 62 22.93 -20.73 -26.32
N THR A 63 22.33 -19.60 -26.49
CA THR A 63 20.87 -19.29 -26.61
C THR A 63 20.14 -18.90 -25.35
N ARG A 64 20.18 -17.61 -25.04
CA ARG A 64 19.58 -16.97 -23.88
C ARG A 64 18.04 -16.98 -23.82
N ASN A 65 17.33 -17.38 -24.88
CA ASN A 65 15.87 -17.32 -24.94
C ASN A 65 15.17 -18.70 -24.96
N ALA A 66 15.88 -19.80 -25.18
CA ALA A 66 15.23 -21.11 -25.31
C ALA A 66 15.05 -21.82 -23.93
N GLN A 67 15.93 -21.59 -22.97
CA GLN A 67 15.83 -22.23 -21.64
C GLN A 67 14.73 -21.67 -20.73
N TYR A 68 14.29 -20.45 -20.99
CA TYR A 68 13.19 -19.83 -20.22
C TYR A 68 11.81 -20.41 -20.57
N ILE A 69 11.67 -20.96 -21.79
CA ILE A 69 10.41 -21.53 -22.29
C ILE A 69 10.28 -23.01 -21.91
N ASP A 70 11.39 -23.70 -21.72
CA ASP A 70 11.40 -25.17 -21.53
C ASP A 70 11.02 -25.57 -20.08
N ASN A 71 11.26 -24.74 -19.09
CA ASN A 71 10.87 -25.01 -17.70
C ASN A 71 9.36 -24.86 -17.45
N GLN A 72 8.63 -24.20 -18.33
CA GLN A 72 7.17 -24.03 -18.23
C GLN A 72 6.39 -25.24 -18.77
N HIS A 73 7.02 -26.17 -19.51
CA HIS A 73 6.37 -27.28 -20.21
C HIS A 73 6.99 -28.65 -19.97
N ALA A 74 8.03 -28.74 -19.14
CA ALA A 74 8.49 -30.03 -18.67
C ALA A 74 7.41 -30.66 -17.79
N PRO A 75 7.19 -32.03 -17.87
CA PRO A 75 6.37 -32.66 -16.86
C PRO A 75 6.91 -32.24 -15.50
N ASP A 76 6.02 -31.85 -14.60
CA ASP A 76 6.38 -31.32 -13.30
C ASP A 76 6.99 -32.44 -12.44
N ASP A 77 8.29 -32.68 -12.65
CA ASP A 77 9.07 -33.66 -11.90
C ASP A 77 9.56 -33.09 -10.55
N GLY A 78 9.18 -31.80 -10.26
CA GLY A 78 9.62 -31.10 -9.06
C GLY A 78 11.09 -30.73 -9.07
N ILE A 79 11.77 -30.80 -10.22
CA ILE A 79 13.22 -30.57 -10.34
C ILE A 79 13.47 -29.26 -11.10
N ASP A 80 14.11 -28.31 -10.44
CA ASP A 80 14.55 -27.07 -11.03
C ASP A 80 16.02 -27.11 -11.46
N HIS A 81 16.29 -26.66 -12.68
CA HIS A 81 17.64 -26.61 -13.24
C HIS A 81 18.09 -25.15 -13.41
N TYR A 82 19.10 -24.73 -12.67
CA TYR A 82 19.66 -23.38 -12.72
C TYR A 82 21.11 -23.38 -13.17
N SER A 83 21.63 -22.24 -13.59
CA SER A 83 23.05 -22.07 -13.92
C SER A 83 23.99 -22.37 -12.73
N GLY A 84 23.48 -22.38 -11.53
CA GLY A 84 24.19 -22.68 -10.28
C GLY A 84 24.05 -24.12 -9.82
N GLY A 85 23.10 -24.88 -10.30
CA GLY A 85 22.84 -26.26 -9.85
C GLY A 85 21.41 -26.71 -10.13
N THR A 86 21.09 -27.90 -9.64
CA THR A 86 19.75 -28.50 -9.69
C THR A 86 19.15 -28.50 -8.31
N HIS A 87 17.89 -28.11 -8.18
CA HIS A 87 17.16 -28.09 -6.92
C HIS A 87 15.90 -28.95 -7.02
N VAL A 88 15.64 -29.81 -6.02
CA VAL A 88 14.43 -30.61 -5.92
C VAL A 88 13.44 -29.90 -5.01
N ASP A 89 12.29 -29.56 -5.54
CA ASP A 89 11.23 -28.89 -4.83
C ASP A 89 10.15 -29.89 -4.37
N LYS A 90 10.24 -30.33 -3.13
CA LYS A 90 9.32 -31.30 -2.53
C LYS A 90 7.87 -30.83 -2.48
N TYR A 91 7.64 -29.53 -2.49
CA TYR A 91 6.33 -28.90 -2.31
C TYR A 91 5.83 -28.22 -3.59
N ARG A 92 6.36 -28.59 -4.74
CA ARG A 92 5.95 -28.08 -6.05
C ARG A 92 4.44 -28.15 -6.27
N TRP A 93 3.77 -29.21 -5.76
CA TRP A 93 2.35 -29.39 -5.88
C TRP A 93 1.51 -28.27 -5.25
N LEU A 94 2.07 -27.49 -4.30
CA LEU A 94 1.44 -26.30 -3.74
C LEU A 94 1.44 -25.10 -4.71
N GLU A 95 2.05 -25.23 -5.87
CA GLU A 95 1.96 -24.31 -7.00
C GLU A 95 0.85 -24.71 -7.99
N GLU A 96 0.14 -25.83 -7.77
CA GLU A 96 -0.88 -26.36 -8.69
C GLU A 96 -2.15 -25.51 -8.72
N TYR A 97 -2.62 -25.23 -9.93
CA TYR A 97 -3.85 -24.51 -10.21
C TYR A 97 -4.72 -25.29 -11.19
N ASP A 98 -6.03 -25.38 -10.95
CA ASP A 98 -6.99 -26.18 -11.72
C ASP A 98 -7.10 -25.82 -13.23
N ASN A 99 -6.51 -24.73 -13.67
CA ASN A 99 -6.67 -24.21 -15.05
C ASN A 99 -5.37 -23.73 -15.71
N ILE A 100 -4.23 -24.23 -15.26
CA ILE A 100 -2.93 -23.77 -15.80
C ILE A 100 -2.80 -24.07 -17.31
N ASP A 101 -3.29 -25.23 -17.77
CA ASP A 101 -3.26 -25.61 -19.19
C ASP A 101 -4.15 -24.70 -20.06
N ALA A 102 -5.27 -24.23 -19.52
CA ALA A 102 -6.14 -23.29 -20.22
C ALA A 102 -5.54 -21.88 -20.30
N TYR A 103 -4.72 -21.53 -19.33
CA TYR A 103 -3.98 -20.26 -19.27
C TYR A 103 -2.80 -20.25 -20.25
N VAL A 104 -2.01 -21.33 -20.26
CA VAL A 104 -0.81 -21.46 -21.10
C VAL A 104 -1.13 -21.73 -22.56
N ALA A 105 -2.15 -22.57 -22.84
CA ALA A 105 -2.50 -22.97 -24.20
C ALA A 105 -3.11 -21.86 -25.07
N LYS A 106 -3.44 -20.69 -24.53
CA LYS A 106 -4.12 -19.59 -25.26
C LYS A 106 -3.28 -18.34 -25.47
N GLU A 107 -2.11 -18.23 -24.87
CA GLU A 107 -1.27 -17.05 -25.04
C GLU A 107 -0.18 -17.29 -26.08
N THR A 108 -0.37 -16.74 -27.26
CA THR A 108 0.72 -16.48 -28.21
C THR A 108 1.55 -15.28 -27.70
N ASP A 109 2.80 -15.12 -28.13
CA ASP A 109 3.63 -13.96 -27.76
C ASP A 109 2.96 -12.61 -28.09
N ALA A 110 2.12 -12.58 -29.15
CA ALA A 110 1.30 -11.43 -29.48
C ALA A 110 0.14 -11.20 -28.48
N ASP A 111 -0.35 -12.25 -27.84
CA ASP A 111 -1.38 -12.15 -26.81
C ASP A 111 -0.76 -11.73 -25.47
N ARG A 112 0.47 -12.13 -25.16
CA ARG A 112 1.23 -11.66 -24.00
C ARG A 112 1.52 -10.16 -24.09
N GLU A 113 1.95 -9.67 -25.25
CA GLU A 113 2.10 -8.22 -25.50
C GLU A 113 0.76 -7.48 -25.40
N ARG A 114 -0.34 -8.04 -25.91
CA ARG A 114 -1.67 -7.42 -25.87
C ARG A 114 -2.31 -7.46 -24.50
N ASN A 115 -2.17 -8.55 -23.76
CA ASN A 115 -2.73 -8.67 -22.40
C ASN A 115 -2.00 -7.75 -21.43
N PHE A 116 -0.75 -7.44 -21.70
CA PHE A 116 0.04 -6.50 -20.95
C PHE A 116 -0.34 -5.03 -21.21
N ILE A 117 -0.80 -4.71 -22.42
CA ILE A 117 -1.16 -3.34 -22.88
C ILE A 117 -2.67 -3.07 -22.81
N GLY A 118 -3.49 -4.00 -22.36
CA GLY A 118 -4.94 -3.87 -22.28
C GLY A 118 -5.67 -4.76 -23.30
N THR A 119 -6.56 -5.55 -22.78
CA THR A 119 -7.46 -6.37 -23.57
C THR A 119 -8.28 -5.53 -24.52
N ARG A 120 -8.25 -5.83 -25.82
CA ARG A 120 -9.21 -5.33 -26.78
C ARG A 120 -10.59 -5.88 -26.45
N PHE A 121 -11.50 -5.02 -26.06
CA PHE A 121 -12.92 -5.31 -26.07
C PHE A 121 -13.50 -4.73 -27.35
N GLU A 122 -13.77 -5.59 -28.34
CA GLU A 122 -14.53 -5.19 -29.51
C GLU A 122 -16.02 -5.20 -29.17
N ASP A 123 -16.67 -4.07 -29.44
CA ASP A 123 -18.09 -3.83 -29.62
C ASP A 123 -19.14 -4.62 -28.82
N ASP A 124 -20.03 -3.88 -28.13
CA ASP A 124 -21.43 -4.17 -27.72
C ASP A 124 -21.82 -5.62 -27.30
N ARG A 125 -20.87 -6.53 -27.12
CA ARG A 125 -21.13 -7.88 -26.61
C ARG A 125 -21.23 -7.86 -25.07
N PRO A 126 -22.14 -8.66 -24.50
CA PRO A 126 -22.34 -8.66 -23.06
C PRO A 126 -21.03 -9.06 -22.35
N LEU A 127 -20.44 -8.09 -21.71
CA LEU A 127 -19.18 -8.20 -20.93
C LEU A 127 -19.21 -9.35 -19.90
N ALA A 128 -20.42 -9.71 -19.44
CA ALA A 128 -20.62 -10.74 -18.44
C ALA A 128 -20.04 -12.11 -18.84
N ALA A 129 -20.19 -12.54 -20.07
CA ALA A 129 -19.70 -13.86 -20.49
C ALA A 129 -18.18 -13.86 -20.76
N GLU A 130 -17.66 -12.77 -21.34
CA GLU A 130 -16.22 -12.65 -21.63
C GLU A 130 -15.41 -12.21 -20.40
N THR A 131 -15.95 -11.31 -19.58
CA THR A 131 -15.33 -10.95 -18.28
C THR A 131 -15.33 -12.14 -17.33
N THR A 132 -16.43 -12.90 -17.27
CA THR A 132 -16.48 -14.13 -16.47
C THR A 132 -15.51 -15.18 -17.01
N ARG A 133 -15.39 -15.30 -18.33
CA ARG A 133 -14.45 -16.21 -18.98
C ARG A 133 -12.99 -15.76 -18.78
N TYR A 134 -12.73 -14.45 -18.84
CA TYR A 134 -11.44 -13.85 -18.56
C TYR A 134 -11.07 -13.97 -17.07
N LEU A 135 -11.98 -13.66 -16.16
CA LEU A 135 -11.77 -13.85 -14.71
C LEU A 135 -11.58 -15.32 -14.34
N GLN A 136 -12.26 -16.23 -15.03
CA GLN A 136 -12.05 -17.69 -14.85
C GLN A 136 -10.73 -18.18 -15.44
N THR A 137 -10.15 -17.46 -16.42
CA THR A 137 -8.87 -17.81 -17.04
C THR A 137 -7.68 -17.05 -16.46
N VAL A 138 -7.87 -15.90 -15.83
CA VAL A 138 -6.81 -15.02 -15.29
C VAL A 138 -6.65 -15.14 -13.77
N GLN A 139 -7.66 -15.65 -13.07
CA GLN A 139 -7.49 -16.06 -11.67
C GLN A 139 -7.26 -17.58 -11.64
N PRO A 140 -6.01 -18.03 -11.60
CA PRO A 140 -5.75 -19.44 -11.38
C PRO A 140 -6.37 -19.81 -10.04
N ARG A 141 -7.34 -20.71 -10.05
CA ARG A 141 -7.87 -21.29 -8.82
C ARG A 141 -6.86 -22.32 -8.38
N VAL A 142 -6.40 -22.17 -7.16
CA VAL A 142 -5.62 -23.20 -6.49
C VAL A 142 -6.35 -24.51 -6.64
N SER A 143 -5.64 -25.61 -6.89
CA SER A 143 -6.28 -26.94 -7.02
C SER A 143 -7.10 -27.26 -5.78
N SER A 144 -8.10 -28.15 -5.93
CA SER A 144 -8.95 -28.54 -4.81
C SER A 144 -8.14 -29.13 -3.65
N GLU A 145 -7.09 -29.89 -3.96
CA GLU A 145 -6.17 -30.47 -2.96
C GLU A 145 -5.40 -29.38 -2.20
N VAL A 146 -4.86 -28.39 -2.90
CA VAL A 146 -4.17 -27.26 -2.26
C VAL A 146 -5.13 -26.45 -1.40
N ASN A 147 -6.34 -26.20 -1.90
CA ASN A 147 -7.34 -25.44 -1.16
C ASN A 147 -7.80 -26.17 0.12
N GLU A 148 -7.95 -27.49 0.10
CA GLU A 148 -8.27 -28.30 1.28
C GLU A 148 -7.14 -28.20 2.31
N TRP A 149 -5.90 -28.40 1.92
CA TRP A 149 -4.74 -28.23 2.80
C TRP A 149 -4.67 -26.83 3.43
N VAL A 150 -4.91 -25.78 2.64
CA VAL A 150 -4.93 -24.39 3.13
C VAL A 150 -6.05 -24.18 4.16
N ASN A 151 -7.24 -24.74 3.93
CA ASN A 151 -8.34 -24.62 4.89
C ASN A 151 -8.02 -25.32 6.21
N GLU A 152 -7.37 -26.49 6.16
CA GLU A 152 -6.89 -27.17 7.37
C GLU A 152 -5.84 -26.34 8.12
N GLN A 153 -4.91 -25.69 7.41
CA GLN A 153 -3.93 -24.78 8.01
C GLN A 153 -4.60 -23.56 8.67
N ASN A 154 -5.57 -22.94 8.01
CA ASN A 154 -6.34 -21.85 8.58
C ASN A 154 -7.05 -22.27 9.87
N ALA A 155 -7.67 -23.45 9.91
CA ALA A 155 -8.35 -23.95 11.10
C ALA A 155 -7.41 -24.16 12.29
N VAL A 156 -6.19 -24.67 12.05
CA VAL A 156 -5.15 -24.80 13.09
C VAL A 156 -4.72 -23.41 13.60
N THR A 157 -4.52 -22.47 12.69
CA THR A 157 -4.12 -21.10 13.03
C THR A 157 -5.18 -20.40 13.87
N GLU A 158 -6.44 -20.45 13.45
CA GLU A 158 -7.56 -19.86 14.19
C GLU A 158 -7.71 -20.44 15.59
N ALA A 159 -7.64 -21.77 15.72
CA ALA A 159 -7.71 -22.44 17.01
C ALA A 159 -6.55 -22.04 17.93
N TYR A 160 -5.33 -21.90 17.36
CA TYR A 160 -4.17 -21.45 18.12
C TYR A 160 -4.33 -20.01 18.62
N ILE A 161 -4.72 -19.09 17.76
CA ILE A 161 -4.95 -17.68 18.13
C ILE A 161 -6.04 -17.53 19.19
N GLN A 162 -7.16 -18.24 19.02
CA GLN A 162 -8.27 -18.20 19.98
C GLN A 162 -7.91 -18.81 21.35
N SER A 163 -6.87 -19.64 21.43
CA SER A 163 -6.36 -20.18 22.69
C SER A 163 -5.55 -19.15 23.52
N SER A 164 -5.25 -17.98 22.96
CA SER A 164 -4.52 -16.93 23.65
C SER A 164 -5.31 -16.37 24.83
N THR A 165 -4.67 -16.27 25.99
CA THR A 165 -5.32 -15.75 27.21
C THR A 165 -5.73 -14.28 27.11
N VAL A 166 -5.12 -13.53 26.18
CA VAL A 166 -5.41 -12.11 25.96
C VAL A 166 -6.34 -11.85 24.77
N TYR A 167 -6.68 -12.89 23.96
CA TYR A 167 -7.44 -12.71 22.73
C TYR A 167 -8.77 -11.99 22.91
N ASP A 168 -9.59 -12.47 23.84
CA ASP A 168 -10.90 -11.86 24.10
C ASP A 168 -10.80 -10.42 24.63
N GLN A 169 -9.80 -10.16 25.48
CA GLN A 169 -9.56 -8.79 25.99
C GLN A 169 -9.04 -7.89 24.86
N LEU A 170 -8.15 -8.38 24.03
CA LEU A 170 -7.62 -7.65 22.89
C LEU A 170 -8.73 -7.30 21.89
N LYS A 171 -9.63 -8.25 21.62
CA LYS A 171 -10.80 -8.03 20.77
C LYS A 171 -11.70 -6.94 21.34
N ARG A 172 -11.99 -6.98 22.65
CA ARG A 172 -12.76 -5.91 23.34
C ARG A 172 -12.04 -4.56 23.25
N ASN A 173 -10.73 -4.55 23.46
CA ASN A 173 -9.94 -3.33 23.36
C ASN A 173 -9.96 -2.76 21.93
N TYR A 174 -9.88 -3.63 20.94
CA TYR A 174 -9.98 -3.23 19.54
C TYR A 174 -11.36 -2.66 19.21
N ASP A 175 -12.43 -3.30 19.73
CA ASP A 175 -13.80 -2.79 19.58
C ASP A 175 -14.05 -1.48 20.39
N ALA A 176 -13.31 -1.26 21.48
CA ALA A 176 -13.35 -0.01 22.24
C ALA A 176 -12.66 1.16 21.49
N LEU A 177 -11.69 0.86 20.64
CA LEU A 177 -11.09 1.81 19.69
C LEU A 177 -11.97 2.03 18.45
N LYS A 178 -13.29 1.88 18.60
CA LYS A 178 -14.26 1.90 17.49
C LYS A 178 -13.97 2.98 16.48
N ASP A 179 -14.15 2.58 15.25
CA ASP A 179 -14.11 3.49 14.15
C ASP A 179 -15.12 4.62 14.32
N VAL A 180 -14.63 5.80 14.20
CA VAL A 180 -15.46 6.97 13.91
C VAL A 180 -15.61 7.05 12.38
N GLU A 181 -16.70 7.63 11.92
CA GLU A 181 -16.82 7.97 10.50
C GLU A 181 -15.57 8.73 10.07
N HIS A 182 -14.80 8.12 9.18
CA HIS A 182 -13.60 8.73 8.65
C HIS A 182 -13.90 9.36 7.31
N THR A 183 -13.99 10.67 7.26
CA THR A 183 -14.14 11.42 6.02
C THR A 183 -12.84 11.34 5.22
N MET A 184 -12.93 10.83 4.00
CA MET A 184 -11.81 10.73 3.06
C MET A 184 -11.74 11.94 2.15
N SER A 185 -12.90 12.45 1.70
CA SER A 185 -12.97 13.68 0.90
C SER A 185 -14.32 14.38 1.07
N ARG A 186 -14.31 15.68 0.93
CA ARG A 186 -15.50 16.53 0.91
C ARG A 186 -15.43 17.48 -0.27
N PHE A 187 -16.55 17.72 -0.92
CA PHE A 187 -16.67 18.62 -2.05
C PHE A 187 -17.87 19.54 -1.80
N TYR A 188 -17.59 20.81 -1.57
CA TYR A 188 -18.66 21.81 -1.38
C TYR A 188 -19.07 22.40 -2.72
N ARG A 189 -20.37 22.61 -2.90
CA ARG A 189 -20.95 23.26 -4.08
C ARG A 189 -22.17 24.08 -3.67
N ASP A 190 -22.17 25.34 -4.01
CA ASP A 190 -23.20 26.33 -3.58
C ASP A 190 -24.63 25.86 -3.79
N LYS A 191 -24.88 25.16 -4.90
CA LYS A 191 -26.26 24.79 -5.28
C LYS A 191 -26.76 23.52 -4.62
N ILE A 192 -25.86 22.61 -4.24
CA ILE A 192 -26.22 21.27 -3.77
C ILE A 192 -25.73 20.96 -2.35
N GLY A 193 -24.95 21.85 -1.75
CA GLY A 193 -24.31 21.62 -0.45
C GLY A 193 -23.03 20.78 -0.56
N GLU A 194 -22.85 19.83 0.33
CA GLU A 194 -21.65 19.00 0.44
C GLU A 194 -21.85 17.63 -0.21
N ILE A 195 -20.91 17.16 -1.00
CA ILE A 195 -20.74 15.75 -1.35
C ILE A 195 -19.59 15.21 -0.49
N ARG A 196 -19.87 14.20 0.34
CA ARG A 196 -18.92 13.60 1.24
C ARG A 196 -18.62 12.15 0.84
N TYR A 197 -17.34 11.83 0.68
CA TYR A 197 -16.84 10.47 0.57
C TYR A 197 -16.19 10.08 1.90
N TYR A 198 -16.71 9.03 2.55
CA TYR A 198 -16.26 8.65 3.89
C TYR A 198 -16.35 7.14 4.12
N ARG A 199 -15.61 6.66 5.11
CA ARG A 199 -15.76 5.32 5.66
C ARG A 199 -16.74 5.39 6.84
N HIS A 200 -17.80 4.61 6.75
CA HIS A 200 -18.80 4.49 7.79
C HIS A 200 -18.30 3.54 8.91
N VAL A 201 -18.92 3.62 10.10
CA VAL A 201 -18.57 2.80 11.28
C VAL A 201 -18.71 1.28 11.07
N ASP A 202 -19.40 0.84 10.03
CA ASP A 202 -19.48 -0.57 9.62
C ASP A 202 -18.28 -1.03 8.79
N GLY A 203 -17.33 -0.14 8.52
CA GLY A 203 -16.11 -0.40 7.75
C GLY A 203 -16.24 -0.24 6.23
N PHE A 204 -17.43 0.10 5.72
CA PHE A 204 -17.65 0.30 4.30
C PHE A 204 -17.62 1.77 3.89
N SER A 205 -17.07 2.05 2.73
CA SER A 205 -17.05 3.41 2.18
C SER A 205 -18.41 3.80 1.61
N ARG A 206 -18.76 5.08 1.77
CA ARG A 206 -19.99 5.67 1.25
C ARG A 206 -19.74 7.01 0.61
N ILE A 207 -20.62 7.36 -0.32
CA ILE A 207 -20.74 8.73 -0.85
C ILE A 207 -22.13 9.22 -0.49
N GLU A 208 -22.21 10.38 0.15
CA GLU A 208 -23.49 11.01 0.50
C GLU A 208 -23.52 12.47 0.05
N ARG A 209 -24.73 12.97 -0.17
CA ARG A 209 -24.99 14.40 -0.32
C ARG A 209 -25.55 14.93 0.99
N ILE A 210 -25.05 16.09 1.41
CA ILE A 210 -25.54 16.84 2.57
C ILE A 210 -26.05 18.17 2.06
N ASP A 211 -27.37 18.31 2.03
CA ASP A 211 -28.04 19.54 1.57
C ASP A 211 -27.74 20.72 2.54
N PRO A 212 -27.93 21.99 2.10
CA PRO A 212 -27.68 23.16 2.95
C PRO A 212 -28.51 23.18 4.24
N ASP A 213 -29.65 22.48 4.29
CA ASP A 213 -30.47 22.32 5.49
C ASP A 213 -30.00 21.19 6.42
N GLY A 214 -28.91 20.50 6.07
CA GLY A 214 -28.34 19.38 6.82
C GLY A 214 -28.96 18.03 6.51
N THR A 215 -29.88 17.95 5.55
CA THR A 215 -30.47 16.68 5.11
C THR A 215 -29.41 15.82 4.42
N ARG A 216 -29.24 14.56 4.87
CA ARG A 216 -28.27 13.62 4.33
C ARG A 216 -28.94 12.62 3.40
N THR A 217 -28.39 12.43 2.21
CA THR A 217 -28.83 11.44 1.21
C THR A 217 -27.65 10.54 0.84
N GLU A 218 -27.74 9.24 1.16
CA GLU A 218 -26.75 8.25 0.71
C GLU A 218 -26.90 8.07 -0.80
N LEU A 219 -25.84 8.36 -1.56
CA LEU A 219 -25.78 8.19 -3.01
C LEU A 219 -25.18 6.84 -3.39
N VAL A 220 -24.15 6.42 -2.67
CA VAL A 220 -23.38 5.19 -2.94
C VAL A 220 -23.01 4.51 -1.63
N ASN A 221 -23.17 3.19 -1.61
CA ASN A 221 -22.76 2.35 -0.49
C ASN A 221 -21.90 1.20 -1.01
N GLN A 222 -20.65 1.09 -0.52
CA GLN A 222 -19.72 0.04 -0.91
C GLN A 222 -20.29 -1.36 -0.66
N ALA A 223 -21.05 -1.55 0.43
CA ALA A 223 -21.62 -2.84 0.78
C ALA A 223 -22.66 -3.36 -0.25
N THR A 224 -23.24 -2.46 -1.02
CA THR A 224 -24.33 -2.79 -1.94
C THR A 224 -24.04 -2.49 -3.41
N ILE A 225 -22.94 -1.77 -3.70
CA ILE A 225 -22.61 -1.43 -5.08
C ILE A 225 -22.01 -2.63 -5.81
N SER A 226 -22.45 -2.81 -7.04
CA SER A 226 -21.87 -3.78 -7.96
C SER A 226 -21.11 -3.09 -9.08
N PRO A 227 -19.97 -3.62 -9.49
CA PRO A 227 -19.18 -3.07 -10.58
C PRO A 227 -19.94 -2.98 -11.91
N ASP A 228 -20.80 -3.94 -12.19
CA ASP A 228 -21.59 -4.01 -13.42
C ASP A 228 -23.00 -3.41 -13.28
N GLY A 229 -23.28 -2.73 -12.15
CA GLY A 229 -24.59 -2.16 -11.82
C GLY A 229 -25.57 -3.14 -11.18
N LYS A 230 -25.14 -4.40 -10.89
CA LYS A 230 -25.94 -5.35 -10.14
C LYS A 230 -25.46 -5.37 -8.70
N MET A 231 -26.38 -5.41 -7.76
CA MET A 231 -26.06 -5.47 -6.34
C MET A 231 -25.31 -6.78 -6.05
N THR A 232 -24.09 -6.68 -5.50
CA THR A 232 -23.39 -7.84 -4.93
C THR A 232 -23.57 -7.83 -3.43
N PRO A 233 -24.09 -8.91 -2.83
CA PRO A 233 -24.39 -8.96 -1.40
C PRO A 233 -23.15 -9.00 -0.48
N ASP A 234 -21.95 -9.08 -1.02
CA ASP A 234 -20.73 -9.44 -0.30
C ASP A 234 -19.77 -8.28 -0.03
N GLY A 235 -20.14 -7.05 -0.43
CA GLY A 235 -19.35 -5.85 -0.12
C GLY A 235 -17.94 -5.79 -0.73
N ASN A 236 -17.68 -6.63 -1.73
CA ASN A 236 -16.34 -6.83 -2.30
C ASN A 236 -15.89 -5.76 -3.29
N ALA A 237 -16.72 -4.77 -3.55
CA ALA A 237 -16.37 -3.64 -4.42
C ALA A 237 -15.58 -2.59 -3.63
N ALA A 238 -14.49 -2.09 -4.18
CA ALA A 238 -13.75 -0.97 -3.61
C ALA A 238 -14.01 0.31 -4.40
N ILE A 239 -14.45 1.37 -3.70
CA ILE A 239 -14.66 2.70 -4.27
C ILE A 239 -13.36 3.49 -4.16
N ARG A 240 -12.94 4.16 -5.24
CA ARG A 240 -11.72 4.98 -5.30
C ARG A 240 -11.89 6.15 -6.25
N GLY A 241 -11.02 7.17 -6.14
CA GLY A 241 -10.91 8.26 -7.10
C GLY A 241 -12.21 9.02 -7.30
N VAL A 242 -12.87 9.39 -6.21
CA VAL A 242 -14.12 10.17 -6.23
C VAL A 242 -13.84 11.58 -6.73
N LYS A 243 -14.62 12.06 -7.71
CA LYS A 243 -14.56 13.40 -8.27
C LYS A 243 -15.97 13.94 -8.45
N VAL A 244 -16.16 15.25 -8.28
CA VAL A 244 -17.45 15.92 -8.38
C VAL A 244 -17.39 16.96 -9.49
N SER A 245 -18.45 17.06 -10.31
CA SER A 245 -18.57 18.10 -11.35
C SER A 245 -18.55 19.52 -10.74
N LYS A 246 -18.26 20.54 -11.55
CA LYS A 246 -18.10 21.91 -11.05
C LYS A 246 -19.34 22.43 -10.31
N ASP A 247 -20.53 22.14 -10.81
CA ASP A 247 -21.80 22.53 -10.18
C ASP A 247 -22.32 21.50 -9.16
N GLY A 248 -21.65 20.34 -9.03
CA GLY A 248 -22.06 19.26 -8.16
C GLY A 248 -23.17 18.35 -8.66
N SER A 249 -23.65 18.56 -9.88
CA SER A 249 -24.72 17.74 -10.47
C SER A 249 -24.35 16.28 -10.61
N TYR A 250 -23.05 15.97 -10.75
CA TYR A 250 -22.58 14.61 -10.95
C TYR A 250 -21.39 14.28 -10.04
N VAL A 251 -21.32 13.01 -9.63
CA VAL A 251 -20.15 12.42 -8.97
C VAL A 251 -19.65 11.25 -9.79
N SER A 252 -18.36 11.23 -10.08
CA SER A 252 -17.67 10.11 -10.72
C SER A 252 -16.77 9.40 -9.75
N PHE A 253 -16.67 8.06 -9.85
CA PHE A 253 -15.80 7.25 -9.00
C PHE A 253 -15.53 5.92 -9.68
N PHE A 254 -14.37 5.34 -9.33
CA PHE A 254 -14.00 4.02 -9.81
C PHE A 254 -14.48 2.95 -8.85
N VAL A 255 -15.03 1.88 -9.40
CA VAL A 255 -15.35 0.66 -8.67
C VAL A 255 -14.45 -0.46 -9.17
N ARG A 256 -13.68 -1.08 -8.27
CA ARG A 256 -12.91 -2.27 -8.55
C ARG A 256 -13.77 -3.49 -8.25
N GLN A 257 -13.85 -4.43 -9.20
CA GLN A 257 -14.49 -5.71 -8.98
C GLN A 257 -13.47 -6.71 -8.45
N GLY A 258 -13.73 -7.27 -7.27
CA GLY A 258 -12.90 -8.32 -6.73
C GLY A 258 -11.69 -7.81 -5.95
N PHE A 259 -10.74 -8.70 -5.73
CA PHE A 259 -9.68 -8.56 -4.74
C PHE A 259 -8.28 -8.41 -5.36
N SER A 260 -8.16 -8.77 -6.62
CA SER A 260 -6.92 -8.90 -7.36
C SER A 260 -6.47 -7.56 -7.96
N ASP A 261 -5.16 -7.36 -8.10
CA ASP A 261 -4.60 -6.19 -8.79
C ASP A 261 -4.94 -6.18 -10.28
N VAL A 262 -5.19 -7.37 -10.84
CA VAL A 262 -5.57 -7.52 -12.26
C VAL A 262 -7.08 -7.40 -12.48
N ASP A 263 -7.88 -7.24 -11.44
CA ASP A 263 -9.33 -7.11 -11.57
C ASP A 263 -9.71 -5.84 -12.34
N PRO A 264 -10.73 -5.94 -13.19
CA PRO A 264 -11.18 -4.79 -13.97
C PRO A 264 -11.74 -3.68 -13.07
N ARG A 265 -11.55 -2.46 -13.51
CA ARG A 265 -12.12 -1.26 -12.89
C ARG A 265 -13.16 -0.66 -13.80
N PHE A 266 -14.17 -0.09 -13.18
CA PHE A 266 -15.30 0.51 -13.85
C PHE A 266 -15.48 1.94 -13.34
N LEU A 267 -15.66 2.89 -14.23
CA LEU A 267 -15.94 4.27 -13.85
C LEU A 267 -17.44 4.50 -13.88
N HIS A 268 -17.99 4.85 -12.74
CA HIS A 268 -19.39 5.18 -12.52
C HIS A 268 -19.57 6.69 -12.51
N VAL A 269 -20.67 7.15 -13.04
CA VAL A 269 -21.12 8.55 -12.93
C VAL A 269 -22.56 8.55 -12.45
N ILE A 270 -22.79 9.18 -11.31
CA ILE A 270 -24.09 9.26 -10.62
C ILE A 270 -24.60 10.70 -10.70
N ASP A 271 -25.89 10.86 -11.01
CA ASP A 271 -26.58 12.13 -10.80
C ASP A 271 -26.84 12.31 -9.30
N THR A 272 -26.29 13.35 -8.71
CA THR A 272 -26.34 13.58 -7.26
C THR A 272 -27.74 13.94 -6.74
N ARG A 273 -28.65 14.30 -7.64
CA ARG A 273 -30.05 14.64 -7.30
C ARG A 273 -30.92 13.40 -7.19
N THR A 274 -30.67 12.38 -8.02
CA THR A 274 -31.49 11.16 -8.10
C THR A 274 -30.82 9.95 -7.47
N GLY A 275 -29.48 9.94 -7.36
CA GLY A 275 -28.69 8.77 -6.96
C GLY A 275 -28.56 7.70 -8.07
N GLU A 276 -29.07 7.99 -9.27
CA GLU A 276 -29.05 7.04 -10.39
C GLU A 276 -27.83 7.26 -11.30
N LEU A 277 -27.47 6.23 -12.08
CA LEU A 277 -26.44 6.34 -13.10
C LEU A 277 -26.80 7.38 -14.15
N ALA A 278 -25.97 8.41 -14.30
CA ALA A 278 -26.14 9.48 -15.29
C ALA A 278 -25.66 9.05 -16.70
N THR A 279 -24.91 7.97 -16.81
CA THR A 279 -24.38 7.41 -18.06
C THR A 279 -24.20 5.91 -17.90
N PRO A 280 -24.19 5.13 -18.99
CA PRO A 280 -23.75 3.74 -18.92
C PRO A 280 -22.36 3.64 -18.26
N ILE A 281 -22.16 2.61 -17.47
CA ILE A 281 -20.88 2.36 -16.78
C ILE A 281 -19.74 2.33 -17.80
N ILE A 282 -18.70 3.12 -17.59
CA ILE A 282 -17.54 3.21 -18.45
C ILE A 282 -16.62 2.02 -18.17
N LYS A 283 -16.31 1.27 -19.20
CA LYS A 283 -15.53 0.03 -19.20
C LYS A 283 -14.24 0.21 -20.00
N GLY A 284 -13.37 -0.80 -20.03
CA GLY A 284 -12.12 -0.75 -20.81
C GLY A 284 -11.09 0.22 -20.20
N LEU A 285 -11.08 0.36 -18.90
CA LEU A 285 -10.14 1.19 -18.18
C LEU A 285 -8.84 0.41 -17.91
N ARG A 286 -7.74 1.14 -17.78
CA ARG A 286 -6.49 0.55 -17.31
C ARG A 286 -6.57 0.20 -15.82
N ARG A 287 -6.07 -0.98 -15.47
CA ARG A 287 -6.24 -1.56 -14.13
C ARG A 287 -5.52 -0.79 -13.02
N ASP A 288 -4.38 -0.23 -13.33
CA ASP A 288 -3.47 0.47 -12.41
C ASP A 288 -3.69 2.00 -12.38
N ILE A 289 -4.62 2.53 -13.19
CA ILE A 289 -4.85 3.97 -13.30
C ILE A 289 -6.27 4.33 -12.86
N LEU A 290 -6.36 5.28 -11.94
CA LEU A 290 -7.62 5.86 -11.44
C LEU A 290 -7.68 7.34 -11.82
N ALA A 291 -7.54 7.65 -13.11
CA ALA A 291 -7.44 9.01 -13.59
C ALA A 291 -8.76 9.45 -14.24
N SER A 292 -9.45 10.37 -13.61
CA SER A 292 -10.58 11.12 -14.19
C SER A 292 -10.60 12.55 -13.65
N THR A 293 -11.14 13.47 -14.42
CA THR A 293 -11.35 14.87 -14.03
C THR A 293 -12.53 15.47 -14.76
N TRP A 294 -13.17 16.46 -14.16
CA TRP A 294 -14.26 17.22 -14.78
C TRP A 294 -13.74 18.51 -15.39
N LEU A 295 -14.10 18.78 -16.62
CA LEU A 295 -13.83 20.07 -17.27
C LEU A 295 -14.81 21.13 -16.81
N ASP A 296 -16.09 20.77 -16.78
CA ASP A 296 -17.22 21.61 -16.46
C ASP A 296 -18.33 20.79 -15.75
N ASP A 297 -19.58 21.24 -15.84
CA ASP A 297 -20.70 20.60 -15.17
C ASP A 297 -21.08 19.25 -15.78
N ASP A 298 -20.79 19.03 -17.07
CA ASP A 298 -21.24 17.84 -17.78
C ASP A 298 -20.17 17.16 -18.66
N THR A 299 -18.93 17.60 -18.62
CA THR A 299 -17.85 17.05 -19.45
C THR A 299 -16.78 16.37 -18.58
N LEU A 300 -16.74 15.04 -18.67
CA LEU A 300 -15.79 14.19 -17.93
C LEU A 300 -14.64 13.73 -18.83
N PHE A 301 -13.41 13.82 -18.32
CA PHE A 301 -12.22 13.22 -18.91
C PHE A 301 -11.77 12.02 -18.08
N TYR A 302 -11.28 10.97 -18.74
CA TYR A 302 -10.77 9.78 -18.07
C TYR A 302 -9.69 9.06 -18.89
N VAL A 303 -8.83 8.30 -18.23
CA VAL A 303 -7.84 7.45 -18.91
C VAL A 303 -8.43 6.06 -19.14
N GLY A 304 -8.58 5.71 -20.41
CA GLY A 304 -9.01 4.39 -20.87
C GLY A 304 -7.91 3.63 -21.60
N SER A 305 -8.11 2.33 -21.78
CA SER A 305 -7.19 1.46 -22.53
C SER A 305 -7.79 0.86 -23.80
N VAL A 306 -9.07 1.10 -24.07
CA VAL A 306 -9.80 0.54 -25.22
C VAL A 306 -10.41 1.69 -26.03
N PRO A 307 -10.23 1.72 -27.36
CA PRO A 307 -9.47 0.79 -28.21
C PRO A 307 -7.94 0.92 -28.08
N GLN A 308 -7.46 1.95 -27.39
CA GLN A 308 -6.04 2.19 -27.13
C GLN A 308 -5.86 2.95 -25.81
N LEU A 309 -4.67 2.91 -25.24
CA LEU A 309 -4.34 3.71 -24.06
C LEU A 309 -4.38 5.21 -24.44
N ALA A 310 -5.34 5.93 -23.87
CA ALA A 310 -5.62 7.33 -24.20
C ALA A 310 -6.39 8.04 -23.10
N VAL A 311 -6.38 9.38 -23.15
CA VAL A 311 -7.36 10.21 -22.46
C VAL A 311 -8.59 10.32 -23.36
N TYR A 312 -9.74 10.00 -22.81
CA TYR A 312 -11.04 10.06 -23.45
C TYR A 312 -11.88 11.17 -22.83
N ARG A 313 -12.79 11.74 -23.62
CA ARG A 313 -13.79 12.70 -23.16
C ARG A 313 -15.18 12.08 -23.24
N ARG A 314 -15.99 12.25 -22.19
CA ARG A 314 -17.40 11.88 -22.17
C ARG A 314 -18.27 13.07 -21.81
N ASP A 315 -19.22 13.42 -22.70
CA ASP A 315 -20.23 14.43 -22.45
C ASP A 315 -21.45 13.74 -21.79
N ILE A 316 -21.79 14.14 -20.56
CA ILE A 316 -22.91 13.59 -19.81
C ILE A 316 -24.23 14.17 -20.28
N GLY A 317 -25.34 13.42 -20.17
CA GLY A 317 -26.69 13.88 -20.59
C GLY A 317 -26.97 13.74 -22.07
N LYS A 318 -26.07 13.21 -22.89
CA LYS A 318 -26.34 12.91 -24.31
C LYS A 318 -26.98 11.54 -24.47
N GLU A 319 -27.91 11.39 -25.41
CA GLU A 319 -28.59 10.11 -25.71
C GLU A 319 -27.62 9.04 -26.24
N ARG A 320 -26.56 9.46 -26.94
CA ARG A 320 -25.54 8.58 -27.49
C ARG A 320 -24.17 9.00 -27.00
N PHE A 321 -23.53 8.09 -26.30
CA PHE A 321 -22.19 8.29 -25.79
C PHE A 321 -21.16 7.86 -26.83
N ILE A 322 -20.40 8.82 -27.31
CA ILE A 322 -19.22 8.61 -28.16
C ILE A 322 -18.07 9.26 -27.38
N ASP A 323 -17.08 8.46 -27.03
CA ASP A 323 -15.94 8.94 -26.26
C ASP A 323 -14.76 9.26 -27.20
N PRO A 324 -14.66 10.50 -27.71
CA PRO A 324 -13.54 10.88 -28.57
C PRO A 324 -12.24 10.85 -27.78
N ILE A 325 -11.18 10.44 -28.49
CA ILE A 325 -9.83 10.44 -27.94
C ILE A 325 -9.32 11.88 -27.90
N GLU A 326 -8.99 12.34 -26.71
CA GLU A 326 -8.38 13.65 -26.50
C GLU A 326 -6.86 13.62 -26.74
N THR A 327 -6.17 12.63 -26.17
CA THR A 327 -4.74 12.38 -26.43
C THR A 327 -4.42 10.91 -26.22
N ASN A 328 -3.38 10.40 -26.89
CA ASN A 328 -2.97 9.00 -26.81
C ASN A 328 -1.50 8.83 -26.42
N SER A 329 -1.11 7.61 -26.12
CA SER A 329 0.25 7.26 -25.68
C SER A 329 1.34 7.67 -26.69
N ASN A 330 1.04 7.68 -27.99
CA ASN A 330 2.03 8.11 -29.01
C ASN A 330 2.31 9.62 -28.89
N GLN A 331 1.31 10.44 -28.57
CA GLN A 331 1.49 11.89 -28.39
C GLN A 331 2.34 12.19 -27.15
N VAL A 332 2.25 11.37 -26.12
CA VAL A 332 3.12 11.44 -24.93
C VAL A 332 4.39 10.60 -25.07
N GLY A 333 4.68 10.08 -26.28
CA GLY A 333 5.94 9.40 -26.61
C GLY A 333 6.09 8.00 -26.04
N GLY A 334 4.97 7.28 -25.85
CA GLY A 334 4.95 5.91 -25.34
C GLY A 334 4.89 5.81 -23.81
N GLY A 335 4.79 6.94 -23.10
CA GLY A 335 4.58 6.95 -21.65
C GLY A 335 3.17 6.53 -21.26
N ALA A 336 3.01 6.03 -20.05
CA ALA A 336 1.72 5.80 -19.43
C ALA A 336 1.22 7.10 -18.77
N ILE A 337 -0.04 7.48 -19.00
CA ILE A 337 -0.69 8.59 -18.30
C ILE A 337 -1.29 8.04 -17.02
N THR A 338 -0.93 8.60 -15.86
CA THR A 338 -1.34 8.10 -14.54
C THR A 338 -2.31 9.02 -13.82
N SER A 339 -2.28 10.32 -14.10
CA SER A 339 -3.29 11.29 -13.64
C SER A 339 -3.60 12.32 -14.72
N ILE A 340 -4.74 12.99 -14.59
CA ILE A 340 -5.17 14.07 -15.48
C ILE A 340 -5.90 15.13 -14.65
N TYR A 341 -5.66 16.41 -14.96
CA TYR A 341 -6.37 17.52 -14.35
C TYR A 341 -6.28 18.77 -15.26
N PHE A 342 -7.15 19.74 -14.98
CA PHE A 342 -7.06 21.08 -15.57
C PHE A 342 -6.42 22.00 -14.56
N ASP A 343 -5.51 22.85 -15.00
CA ASP A 343 -4.89 23.86 -14.15
C ASP A 343 -5.70 25.16 -14.22
N GLY A 344 -6.37 25.48 -13.10
CA GLY A 344 -7.24 26.64 -13.02
C GLY A 344 -8.56 26.53 -13.81
N ASP A 345 -9.18 27.67 -14.11
CA ASP A 345 -10.45 27.78 -14.83
C ASP A 345 -10.31 27.70 -16.34
N ASP A 346 -9.06 27.65 -16.86
CA ASP A 346 -8.80 27.59 -18.28
C ASP A 346 -8.90 26.13 -18.81
N ASP A 347 -9.91 25.86 -19.63
CA ASP A 347 -10.10 24.59 -20.34
C ASP A 347 -9.09 24.34 -21.45
N ARG A 348 -8.23 25.30 -21.72
CA ARG A 348 -7.24 25.22 -22.79
C ARG A 348 -6.16 24.20 -22.54
N TYR A 349 -5.67 24.10 -21.31
CA TYR A 349 -4.54 23.25 -20.97
C TYR A 349 -4.95 22.05 -20.14
N LEU A 350 -4.77 20.84 -20.70
CA LEU A 350 -4.91 19.58 -20.00
C LEU A 350 -3.53 19.13 -19.48
N VAL A 351 -3.39 19.06 -18.17
CA VAL A 351 -2.18 18.54 -17.52
C VAL A 351 -2.32 17.03 -17.31
N MET A 352 -1.23 16.32 -17.52
CA MET A 352 -1.17 14.87 -17.41
C MET A 352 0.11 14.49 -16.67
N ASP A 353 -0.01 13.82 -15.53
CA ASP A 353 1.13 13.12 -14.98
C ASP A 353 1.23 11.74 -15.60
N GLY A 354 2.44 11.21 -15.66
CA GLY A 354 2.66 9.94 -16.28
C GLY A 354 3.95 9.27 -15.84
N MET A 355 4.13 8.07 -16.36
CA MET A 355 5.36 7.30 -16.18
C MET A 355 5.98 7.04 -17.55
N TYR A 356 7.24 7.37 -17.69
CA TYR A 356 8.03 7.04 -18.86
C TYR A 356 9.25 6.22 -18.43
N GLN A 357 9.35 4.99 -18.99
CA GLN A 357 10.39 4.02 -18.58
C GLN A 357 10.54 3.90 -17.06
N GLY A 358 9.38 3.95 -16.36
CA GLY A 358 9.33 3.79 -14.92
C GLY A 358 9.65 5.01 -14.07
N THR A 359 9.76 6.16 -14.66
CA THR A 359 10.06 7.42 -13.96
C THR A 359 8.90 8.38 -14.10
N THR A 360 8.55 9.05 -13.02
CA THR A 360 7.47 10.05 -13.00
C THR A 360 7.83 11.25 -13.87
N THR A 361 6.90 11.65 -14.72
CA THR A 361 7.02 12.80 -15.60
C THR A 361 5.68 13.49 -15.79
N ALA A 362 5.69 14.71 -16.32
CA ALA A 362 4.48 15.44 -16.62
C ALA A 362 4.43 15.91 -18.08
N TYR A 363 3.20 16.07 -18.57
CA TYR A 363 2.87 16.52 -19.91
C TYR A 363 1.81 17.61 -19.82
N ILE A 364 1.90 18.60 -20.70
CA ILE A 364 0.87 19.62 -20.82
C ILE A 364 0.38 19.63 -22.26
N LYS A 365 -0.92 19.47 -22.48
CA LYS A 365 -1.55 19.56 -23.78
C LYS A 365 -2.24 20.90 -23.95
N ASP A 366 -1.84 21.67 -24.96
CA ASP A 366 -2.63 22.79 -25.45
C ASP A 366 -3.76 22.26 -26.33
N ARG A 367 -4.99 22.23 -25.82
CA ARG A 367 -6.17 21.72 -26.52
C ARG A 367 -6.56 22.58 -27.72
N LYS A 368 -6.16 23.84 -27.75
CA LYS A 368 -6.43 24.77 -28.87
C LYS A 368 -5.53 24.48 -30.08
N THR A 369 -4.24 24.19 -29.86
CA THR A 369 -3.30 23.87 -30.94
C THR A 369 -3.17 22.38 -31.19
N GLY A 370 -3.46 21.54 -30.18
CA GLY A 370 -3.23 20.10 -30.19
C GLY A 370 -1.81 19.68 -29.80
N ASP A 371 -0.94 20.65 -29.51
CA ASP A 371 0.45 20.38 -29.12
C ASP A 371 0.54 19.72 -27.74
N VAL A 372 1.46 18.77 -27.59
CA VAL A 372 1.77 18.13 -26.29
C VAL A 372 3.21 18.43 -25.91
N TYR A 373 3.38 19.11 -24.81
CA TYR A 373 4.67 19.48 -24.23
C TYR A 373 5.09 18.45 -23.21
N ARG A 374 6.34 17.99 -23.27
CA ARG A 374 6.94 17.06 -22.31
C ARG A 374 7.93 17.81 -21.44
N LEU A 375 7.80 17.72 -20.13
CA LEU A 375 8.67 18.44 -19.21
C LEU A 375 10.05 17.78 -19.05
N HIS A 376 10.21 16.52 -19.44
CA HIS A 376 11.49 15.80 -19.41
C HIS A 376 12.24 15.86 -20.75
N ASP A 377 13.58 15.77 -20.72
CA ASP A 377 14.43 15.66 -21.92
C ASP A 377 14.84 14.18 -22.13
N ASN A 378 14.52 13.64 -23.31
CA ASN A 378 14.88 12.26 -23.68
C ASN A 378 16.41 11.98 -23.66
N LYS A 379 17.26 13.00 -23.74
CA LYS A 379 18.73 12.81 -23.68
C LYS A 379 19.26 12.39 -22.32
N PHE A 380 18.49 12.62 -21.26
CA PHE A 380 18.85 12.20 -19.92
C PHE A 380 18.79 10.67 -19.77
N PHE A 381 17.88 10.00 -20.50
CA PHE A 381 17.66 8.56 -20.45
C PHE A 381 18.77 7.72 -21.08
N ASP A 382 19.43 8.25 -22.11
CA ASP A 382 20.46 7.49 -22.83
C ASP A 382 21.70 7.15 -21.97
N LYS A 383 21.86 7.73 -20.81
CA LYS A 383 23.08 7.59 -19.99
C LYS A 383 22.88 7.02 -18.58
N ALA A 384 21.70 7.05 -17.98
CA ALA A 384 21.59 6.88 -16.54
C ALA A 384 20.70 5.77 -16.01
N VAL A 385 19.67 5.30 -16.73
CA VAL A 385 18.61 4.54 -16.05
C VAL A 385 18.16 3.33 -16.86
N ARG A 386 18.68 2.16 -16.55
CA ARG A 386 17.94 0.91 -16.69
C ARG A 386 17.12 0.75 -15.42
N TYR A 387 15.81 0.72 -15.53
CA TYR A 387 14.92 1.05 -14.46
C TYR A 387 13.79 0.02 -14.23
N ASN A 388 13.36 -0.15 -12.98
CA ASN A 388 12.19 -0.93 -12.57
C ASN A 388 10.96 -0.02 -12.35
N PRO A 389 9.85 -0.23 -13.09
CA PRO A 389 8.71 0.66 -13.09
C PRO A 389 7.80 0.61 -11.86
N ALA A 390 7.97 -0.34 -10.94
CA ALA A 390 6.92 -0.65 -9.97
C ALA A 390 6.78 0.35 -8.81
N PHE A 391 7.88 0.97 -8.33
CA PHE A 391 7.83 1.83 -7.13
C PHE A 391 8.99 2.82 -7.10
N ASN A 392 8.92 3.92 -7.85
CA ASN A 392 10.09 4.77 -7.92
C ASN A 392 9.91 6.22 -7.45
N ASN A 393 10.88 6.64 -6.65
CA ASN A 393 11.09 8.03 -6.26
C ASN A 393 11.97 8.82 -7.25
N ASN A 394 12.29 8.27 -8.41
CA ASN A 394 13.01 9.00 -9.46
C ASN A 394 12.04 9.95 -10.15
N ILE A 395 12.10 11.19 -9.76
CA ILE A 395 11.31 12.26 -10.35
C ILE A 395 12.10 12.81 -11.52
N LEU A 396 11.64 12.57 -12.74
CA LEU A 396 12.16 13.26 -13.93
C LEU A 396 11.61 14.67 -14.03
N ALA A 397 10.30 14.80 -13.84
CA ALA A 397 9.63 16.07 -13.80
C ALA A 397 8.25 15.88 -13.14
N GLN A 398 8.13 16.26 -11.89
CA GLN A 398 6.84 16.39 -11.19
C GLN A 398 6.40 17.84 -11.34
N LEU A 399 5.31 18.07 -12.08
CA LEU A 399 4.78 19.43 -12.22
C LEU A 399 4.28 19.94 -10.86
N ILE A 400 4.69 21.15 -10.52
CA ILE A 400 4.28 21.84 -9.29
C ILE A 400 3.33 22.98 -9.60
N HIS A 401 3.65 23.75 -10.65
CA HIS A 401 2.83 24.88 -11.07
C HIS A 401 3.00 25.14 -12.57
N PHE A 402 1.93 25.57 -13.20
CA PHE A 402 1.90 26.04 -14.57
C PHE A 402 1.13 27.37 -14.64
N ASP A 403 1.74 28.39 -15.18
CA ASP A 403 1.08 29.66 -15.46
C ASP A 403 0.62 29.68 -16.93
N PRO A 404 -0.70 29.61 -17.20
CA PRO A 404 -1.22 29.59 -18.57
C PRO A 404 -1.02 30.89 -19.34
N GLU A 405 -0.85 32.04 -18.65
CA GLU A 405 -0.68 33.34 -19.30
C GLU A 405 0.76 33.52 -19.80
N THR A 406 1.71 33.29 -18.95
CA THR A 406 3.17 33.40 -19.28
C THR A 406 3.70 32.14 -19.93
N ARG A 407 3.00 30.99 -19.75
CA ARG A 407 3.42 29.63 -20.14
C ARG A 407 4.66 29.15 -19.39
N ASP A 408 4.93 29.74 -18.25
CA ASP A 408 5.98 29.28 -17.35
C ASP A 408 5.53 28.00 -16.59
N VAL A 409 6.48 27.11 -16.37
CA VAL A 409 6.26 25.84 -15.66
C VAL A 409 7.29 25.69 -14.55
N TRP A 410 6.86 25.23 -13.39
CA TRP A 410 7.72 24.85 -12.27
C TRP A 410 7.54 23.37 -11.97
N PHE A 411 8.62 22.66 -11.86
CA PHE A 411 8.62 21.22 -11.61
C PHE A 411 9.82 20.79 -10.78
N ILE A 412 9.63 19.76 -9.96
CA ILE A 412 10.71 19.08 -9.26
C ILE A 412 11.37 18.11 -10.23
N SER A 413 12.69 18.11 -10.30
CA SER A 413 13.48 17.19 -11.11
C SER A 413 14.79 16.79 -10.44
N GLY A 414 15.20 15.54 -10.67
CA GLY A 414 16.50 15.01 -10.27
C GLY A 414 17.60 15.14 -11.32
N GLU A 415 17.46 16.01 -12.31
CA GLU A 415 18.38 16.12 -13.46
C GLU A 415 19.80 16.53 -13.09
N ASN A 416 19.96 17.52 -12.18
CA ASN A 416 21.26 18.02 -11.75
C ASN A 416 21.63 17.46 -10.37
N ASP A 417 20.70 17.48 -9.42
CA ASP A 417 20.85 16.85 -8.12
C ASP A 417 19.81 15.73 -7.94
N ARG A 418 20.25 14.49 -7.79
CA ARG A 418 19.37 13.31 -7.63
C ARG A 418 18.46 13.38 -6.40
N ARG A 419 18.75 14.28 -5.47
CA ARG A 419 17.91 14.56 -4.30
C ARG A 419 16.72 15.46 -4.61
N GLY A 420 16.65 16.02 -5.81
CA GLY A 420 15.60 16.89 -6.32
C GLY A 420 15.92 18.38 -6.24
N GLU A 421 15.50 19.10 -7.27
CA GLU A 421 15.59 20.56 -7.38
C GLU A 421 14.27 21.09 -7.95
N LEU A 422 13.84 22.27 -7.52
CA LEU A 422 12.72 22.95 -8.16
C LEU A 422 13.24 23.79 -9.32
N ILE A 423 12.77 23.48 -10.51
CA ILE A 423 13.21 24.06 -11.78
C ILE A 423 12.07 24.87 -12.38
N LYS A 424 12.41 26.07 -12.87
CA LYS A 424 11.54 26.87 -13.74
C LYS A 424 11.94 26.71 -15.19
N SER A 425 10.95 26.63 -16.07
CA SER A 425 11.11 26.65 -17.53
C SER A 425 9.92 27.34 -18.19
N ASN A 426 9.89 27.37 -19.53
CA ASN A 426 8.76 27.91 -20.27
C ASN A 426 8.39 26.98 -21.41
N LEU A 427 7.09 26.75 -21.68
CA LEU A 427 6.61 25.83 -22.72
C LEU A 427 7.14 26.17 -24.12
N ASP A 428 7.44 27.46 -24.42
CA ASP A 428 7.98 27.88 -25.71
C ASP A 428 9.46 27.50 -25.85
N ASN A 429 10.15 27.24 -24.73
CA ASN A 429 11.55 26.84 -24.72
C ASN A 429 11.91 25.98 -23.50
N LEU A 430 11.38 24.75 -23.44
CA LEU A 430 11.64 23.79 -22.35
C LEU A 430 13.13 23.43 -22.16
N LYS A 431 14.02 23.82 -23.11
CA LYS A 431 15.46 23.59 -22.96
C LYS A 431 16.13 24.63 -22.06
N LYS A 432 15.53 25.80 -21.89
CA LYS A 432 16.01 26.83 -20.96
C LYS A 432 15.44 26.49 -19.58
N ARG A 433 16.29 26.04 -18.70
CA ARG A 433 15.94 25.61 -17.34
C ARG A 433 16.72 26.44 -16.33
N GLU A 434 16.03 26.88 -15.31
CA GLU A 434 16.58 27.68 -14.22
C GLU A 434 16.25 26.98 -12.91
N VAL A 435 17.25 26.67 -12.09
CA VAL A 435 17.04 26.14 -10.74
C VAL A 435 16.59 27.29 -9.85
N VAL A 436 15.35 27.21 -9.38
CA VAL A 436 14.75 28.20 -8.48
C VAL A 436 15.05 27.84 -7.02
N VAL A 437 14.93 26.60 -6.68
CA VAL A 437 15.20 26.11 -5.32
C VAL A 437 16.11 24.90 -5.37
N ASN A 438 17.30 25.07 -4.78
CA ASN A 438 18.21 23.95 -4.53
C ASN A 438 17.84 23.22 -3.25
N ILE A 439 18.16 21.94 -3.17
CA ILE A 439 18.06 21.23 -1.92
C ILE A 439 19.17 21.66 -0.95
N PRO A 440 18.85 22.04 0.31
CA PRO A 440 19.84 22.34 1.33
C PRO A 440 20.76 21.14 1.59
N GLN A 441 22.02 21.42 1.98
CA GLN A 441 23.00 20.34 2.23
C GLN A 441 22.67 19.47 3.43
N ASP A 442 21.92 19.98 4.38
CA ASP A 442 21.47 19.28 5.59
C ASP A 442 20.17 18.49 5.40
N LEU A 443 19.54 18.54 4.20
CA LEU A 443 18.34 17.80 3.85
C LEU A 443 18.67 16.69 2.83
N ASP A 444 17.90 15.61 2.87
CA ASP A 444 18.23 14.38 2.15
C ASP A 444 17.51 14.24 0.81
N LEU A 445 16.25 14.68 0.71
CA LEU A 445 15.45 14.56 -0.49
C LEU A 445 14.37 15.63 -0.54
N MET A 446 14.15 16.26 -1.70
CA MET A 446 12.97 17.10 -1.98
C MET A 446 11.81 16.17 -2.40
N ARG A 447 10.69 16.27 -1.71
CA ARG A 447 9.55 15.35 -1.91
C ARG A 447 8.43 15.92 -2.74
N ASP A 448 8.01 17.14 -2.39
CA ASP A 448 6.86 17.80 -2.99
C ASP A 448 6.94 19.31 -2.80
N ALA A 449 6.17 20.06 -3.57
CA ALA A 449 6.01 21.47 -3.41
C ALA A 449 4.60 21.93 -3.80
N TYR A 450 4.18 23.05 -3.23
CA TYR A 450 2.95 23.74 -3.60
C TYR A 450 3.25 25.22 -3.83
N TYR A 451 2.78 25.76 -4.95
CA TYR A 451 2.92 27.19 -5.27
C TYR A 451 1.72 27.97 -4.72
N HIS A 452 1.99 29.05 -4.01
CA HIS A 452 1.00 29.97 -3.48
C HIS A 452 1.23 31.37 -4.06
N GLU A 453 0.23 31.95 -4.70
CA GLU A 453 0.32 33.14 -5.54
C GLU A 453 0.23 34.49 -4.78
N GLU A 454 0.36 34.51 -3.47
CA GLU A 454 0.31 35.74 -2.69
C GLU A 454 1.54 36.64 -2.93
N GLY A 455 1.35 37.90 -3.28
CA GLY A 455 2.45 38.86 -3.52
C GLY A 455 3.36 38.44 -4.69
N ASN A 456 4.64 38.19 -4.39
CA ASN A 456 5.62 37.70 -5.38
C ASN A 456 5.58 36.19 -5.58
N GLY A 457 4.67 35.50 -4.91
CA GLY A 457 4.55 34.05 -4.86
C GLY A 457 5.48 33.40 -3.85
N TYR A 458 5.03 32.27 -3.35
CA TYR A 458 5.74 31.42 -2.38
C TYR A 458 5.66 29.96 -2.79
N PHE A 459 6.69 29.19 -2.43
CA PHE A 459 6.59 27.73 -2.43
C PHE A 459 6.56 27.21 -1.00
N LEU A 460 5.60 26.30 -0.72
CA LEU A 460 5.72 25.35 0.37
C LEU A 460 6.47 24.15 -0.16
N VAL A 461 7.62 23.83 0.39
CA VAL A 461 8.43 22.70 -0.09
C VAL A 461 8.62 21.70 1.03
N THR A 462 8.25 20.45 0.77
CA THR A 462 8.53 19.33 1.68
C THR A 462 9.84 18.66 1.31
N TYR A 463 10.60 18.35 2.34
CA TYR A 463 11.85 17.63 2.27
C TYR A 463 11.83 16.43 3.22
N LEU A 464 12.69 15.47 2.97
CA LEU A 464 13.07 14.49 3.98
C LEU A 464 14.35 14.89 4.69
N LYS A 465 14.37 14.53 5.97
CA LYS A 465 15.57 14.51 6.79
C LYS A 465 15.50 13.28 7.69
N ASP A 466 16.43 12.35 7.46
CA ASP A 466 16.51 11.12 8.25
C ASP A 466 15.19 10.32 8.24
N GLY A 467 14.54 10.25 7.07
CA GLY A 467 13.27 9.53 6.86
C GLY A 467 12.02 10.24 7.37
N VAL A 468 12.11 11.50 7.84
CA VAL A 468 10.95 12.26 8.31
C VAL A 468 10.80 13.57 7.56
N SER A 469 9.56 14.04 7.45
CA SER A 469 9.25 15.25 6.67
C SER A 469 9.70 16.53 7.37
N ARG A 470 10.13 17.50 6.55
CA ARG A 470 10.39 18.88 6.91
C ARG A 470 9.64 19.77 5.93
N LEU A 471 9.12 20.90 6.42
CA LEU A 471 8.40 21.88 5.61
C LEU A 471 9.09 23.25 5.65
N LYS A 472 9.39 23.79 4.47
CA LYS A 472 9.98 25.09 4.31
C LYS A 472 9.07 26.01 3.49
N LEU A 473 8.94 27.26 3.91
CA LEU A 473 8.40 28.35 3.12
C LEU A 473 9.54 29.00 2.35
N VAL A 474 9.38 29.15 1.04
CA VAL A 474 10.40 29.66 0.13
C VAL A 474 9.81 30.78 -0.71
N ASP A 475 10.54 31.89 -0.87
CA ASP A 475 10.19 32.95 -1.82
C ASP A 475 10.31 32.45 -3.26
N ALA A 476 9.25 32.54 -4.04
CA ALA A 476 9.21 31.94 -5.37
C ALA A 476 10.04 32.67 -6.40
N THR A 477 10.37 33.97 -6.15
CA THR A 477 11.18 34.78 -7.06
C THR A 477 12.66 34.56 -6.84
N THR A 478 13.08 34.45 -5.56
CA THR A 478 14.51 34.42 -5.19
C THR A 478 15.02 33.04 -4.81
N GLY A 479 14.11 32.07 -4.54
CA GLY A 479 14.46 30.76 -4.03
C GLY A 479 14.98 30.75 -2.58
N VAL A 480 14.84 31.87 -1.87
CA VAL A 480 15.34 32.01 -0.49
C VAL A 480 14.39 31.37 0.51
N PHE A 481 14.95 30.58 1.42
CA PHE A 481 14.19 30.03 2.56
C PHE A 481 13.79 31.16 3.52
N LEU A 482 12.48 31.30 3.72
CA LEU A 482 11.93 32.32 4.58
C LEU A 482 11.67 31.80 5.99
N LYS A 483 11.08 30.60 6.10
CA LYS A 483 10.66 30.03 7.39
C LYS A 483 10.60 28.52 7.37
N ASP A 484 10.88 27.90 8.51
CA ASP A 484 10.59 26.51 8.81
C ASP A 484 9.19 26.40 9.42
N LEU A 485 8.30 25.68 8.73
CA LEU A 485 6.94 25.43 9.16
C LEU A 485 6.74 24.00 9.69
N THR A 486 7.84 23.26 9.85
CA THR A 486 7.78 21.88 10.36
C THR A 486 7.17 21.85 11.75
N PRO A 487 6.08 21.10 11.98
CA PRO A 487 5.46 21.00 13.29
C PRO A 487 6.38 20.42 14.36
N PRO A 488 6.30 20.87 15.61
CA PRO A 488 7.20 20.46 16.70
C PRO A 488 6.92 19.08 17.28
N GLN A 489 5.92 18.35 16.78
CA GLN A 489 5.46 17.05 17.32
C GLN A 489 6.38 15.88 17.04
N GLY A 490 7.59 16.11 16.55
CA GLY A 490 8.61 15.10 16.34
C GLY A 490 8.65 14.53 14.93
N ALA A 491 9.11 13.29 14.83
CA ALA A 491 9.23 12.59 13.56
C ALA A 491 7.85 12.29 12.96
N GLY A 492 7.57 12.75 11.76
CA GLY A 492 6.29 12.53 11.11
C GLY A 492 6.30 12.77 9.61
N PHE A 493 5.10 12.73 9.05
CA PHE A 493 4.83 12.89 7.63
C PHE A 493 4.01 14.17 7.39
N ILE A 494 4.39 14.92 6.37
CA ILE A 494 3.69 16.13 5.92
C ILE A 494 3.14 15.87 4.52
N SER A 495 1.84 16.13 4.36
CA SER A 495 1.08 15.95 3.13
C SER A 495 0.07 17.07 2.92
N GLU A 496 -0.76 16.93 1.89
CA GLU A 496 -1.91 17.80 1.65
C GLU A 496 -1.53 19.30 1.58
N LEU A 497 -0.46 19.59 0.81
CA LEU A 497 -0.03 20.99 0.62
C LEU A 497 -1.06 21.72 -0.23
N THR A 498 -1.62 22.81 0.27
CA THR A 498 -2.62 23.62 -0.42
C THR A 498 -2.64 25.06 0.10
N GLY A 499 -3.54 25.87 -0.39
CA GLY A 499 -3.75 27.21 0.11
C GLY A 499 -5.09 27.79 -0.34
N ASN A 500 -5.50 28.90 0.27
CA ASN A 500 -6.64 29.68 -0.15
C ASN A 500 -6.20 31.08 -0.57
N LEU A 501 -6.59 31.49 -1.77
CA LEU A 501 -6.46 32.88 -2.23
C LEU A 501 -7.81 33.56 -2.12
N VAL A 502 -7.91 34.55 -1.27
CA VAL A 502 -9.09 35.41 -1.21
C VAL A 502 -9.23 36.08 -2.59
N ASN A 503 -10.30 35.76 -3.33
CA ASN A 503 -10.69 36.26 -4.66
C ASN A 503 -10.38 35.37 -5.87
N LYS A 504 -9.91 34.11 -5.71
CA LYS A 504 -9.98 33.14 -6.82
C LYS A 504 -10.97 32.05 -6.46
N GLU A 505 -12.00 31.87 -7.28
CA GLU A 505 -12.81 30.66 -7.26
C GLU A 505 -11.90 29.48 -7.59
N GLN A 506 -11.38 28.82 -6.57
CA GLN A 506 -10.60 27.60 -6.76
C GLN A 506 -11.52 26.46 -7.13
N THR A 507 -11.53 26.14 -8.40
CA THR A 507 -12.07 24.90 -8.91
C THR A 507 -10.91 23.93 -9.16
N ASP A 508 -10.99 22.77 -8.52
CA ASP A 508 -10.20 21.56 -8.80
C ASP A 508 -8.72 21.47 -8.39
N SER A 509 -8.47 21.57 -7.13
CA SER A 509 -7.57 20.60 -6.49
C SER A 509 -8.40 19.72 -5.53
N ASN A 510 -8.01 18.49 -5.27
CA ASN A 510 -8.73 17.54 -4.37
C ASN A 510 -8.83 18.01 -2.90
N HIS A 511 -8.74 19.29 -2.64
CA HIS A 511 -8.57 19.88 -1.34
C HIS A 511 -9.75 20.80 -1.04
N GLU A 512 -10.37 20.55 0.07
CA GLU A 512 -11.55 21.23 0.59
C GLU A 512 -11.24 22.67 0.95
N VAL A 513 -11.95 23.62 0.38
CA VAL A 513 -12.17 24.90 1.01
C VAL A 513 -13.31 24.71 2.01
N ASP A 514 -13.04 24.87 3.29
CA ASP A 514 -14.10 24.93 4.31
C ASP A 514 -14.77 26.31 4.18
N GLU A 515 -15.94 26.36 3.53
CA GLU A 515 -16.69 27.62 3.35
C GLU A 515 -17.16 28.24 4.69
N ASN A 516 -17.08 27.49 5.79
CA ASN A 516 -17.28 28.08 7.11
C ASN A 516 -16.15 29.04 7.51
N ASP A 517 -15.03 29.07 6.77
CA ASP A 517 -13.97 30.07 6.88
C ASP A 517 -14.25 31.34 6.04
N ALA A 518 -15.40 31.47 5.40
CA ALA A 518 -15.78 32.68 4.68
C ALA A 518 -15.80 33.97 5.53
N GLU A 519 -15.62 33.86 6.83
CA GLU A 519 -15.43 35.03 7.73
C GLU A 519 -14.00 35.55 7.75
N SER A 520 -12.98 34.80 7.30
CA SER A 520 -11.63 35.34 7.19
C SER A 520 -11.29 35.69 5.75
N ASN A 521 -11.36 36.95 5.40
CA ASN A 521 -10.77 37.52 4.19
C ASN A 521 -9.25 37.39 4.17
N GLU A 522 -8.70 36.28 4.60
CA GLU A 522 -7.27 36.10 4.79
C GLU A 522 -6.70 34.98 3.94
N ASN A 523 -5.62 35.27 3.23
CA ASN A 523 -4.86 34.30 2.50
C ASN A 523 -4.09 33.37 3.46
N TYR A 524 -4.11 32.08 3.21
CA TYR A 524 -3.36 31.11 4.00
C TYR A 524 -2.79 30.00 3.11
N VAL A 525 -1.77 29.36 3.63
CA VAL A 525 -1.29 28.04 3.16
C VAL A 525 -1.69 26.99 4.17
N GLN A 526 -1.95 25.78 3.69
CA GLN A 526 -2.38 24.68 4.52
C GLN A 526 -1.55 23.44 4.25
N PHE A 527 -1.36 22.63 5.27
CA PHE A 527 -0.75 21.31 5.17
C PHE A 527 -1.25 20.39 6.29
N ARG A 528 -1.14 19.09 6.07
CA ARG A 528 -1.45 18.06 7.06
C ARG A 528 -0.17 17.49 7.64
N PHE A 529 -0.17 17.29 8.96
CA PHE A 529 0.89 16.58 9.66
C PHE A 529 0.33 15.42 10.47
N GLU A 530 1.03 14.30 10.46
CA GLU A 530 0.74 13.13 11.28
C GLU A 530 2.01 12.34 11.61
N ASN A 531 1.95 11.48 12.63
CA ASN A 531 2.97 10.47 12.89
C ASN A 531 2.35 9.26 13.63
N PRO A 532 3.08 8.16 13.88
CA PRO A 532 2.49 6.98 14.53
C PRO A 532 1.82 7.23 15.88
N THR A 533 2.15 8.34 16.55
CA THR A 533 1.59 8.73 17.85
C THR A 533 0.85 10.06 17.83
N PHE A 534 0.67 10.64 16.65
CA PHE A 534 0.00 11.94 16.50
C PHE A 534 -0.99 11.88 15.32
N PRO A 535 -2.30 11.97 15.58
CA PRO A 535 -3.33 11.88 14.54
C PRO A 535 -3.20 12.95 13.48
N PRO A 536 -3.72 12.71 12.26
CA PRO A 536 -3.75 13.68 11.18
C PRO A 536 -4.30 15.01 11.66
N THR A 537 -3.58 16.09 11.42
CA THR A 537 -3.90 17.44 11.87
C THR A 537 -3.58 18.43 10.76
N ASP A 538 -4.57 19.19 10.33
CA ASP A 538 -4.42 20.24 9.34
C ASP A 538 -3.98 21.53 10.02
N TYR A 539 -2.98 22.17 9.47
CA TYR A 539 -2.41 23.43 9.89
C TYR A 539 -2.67 24.48 8.83
N LYS A 540 -3.34 25.58 9.19
CA LYS A 540 -3.49 26.76 8.35
C LYS A 540 -2.54 27.85 8.82
N TYR A 541 -1.75 28.40 7.93
CA TYR A 541 -0.75 29.41 8.25
C TYR A 541 -0.89 30.63 7.35
N SER A 542 -1.02 31.83 7.96
CA SER A 542 -1.01 33.11 7.25
C SER A 542 0.41 33.57 7.05
N ILE A 543 0.81 33.73 5.78
CA ILE A 543 2.12 34.26 5.45
C ILE A 543 2.18 35.75 5.86
N ALA A 544 1.12 36.50 5.62
CA ALA A 544 1.06 37.94 5.90
C ALA A 544 1.16 38.26 7.40
N LYS A 545 0.52 37.43 8.27
CA LYS A 545 0.56 37.64 9.72
C LYS A 545 1.69 36.93 10.43
N ASP A 546 2.36 36.02 9.74
CA ASP A 546 3.41 35.14 10.27
C ASP A 546 2.93 34.28 11.46
N GLU A 547 1.67 33.78 11.41
CA GLU A 547 1.05 32.95 12.46
C GLU A 547 0.17 31.85 11.93
N PHE A 548 -0.03 30.81 12.75
CA PHE A 548 -1.01 29.79 12.48
C PHE A 548 -2.42 30.33 12.79
N LEU A 549 -3.30 30.34 11.78
CA LEU A 549 -4.68 30.81 11.89
C LEU A 549 -5.57 29.76 12.56
N ASP A 550 -5.38 28.50 12.15
CA ASP A 550 -6.12 27.38 12.67
C ASP A 550 -5.26 26.13 12.70
N ILE A 551 -5.56 25.24 13.64
CA ILE A 551 -4.98 23.90 13.76
C ILE A 551 -6.13 22.93 13.95
N ARG A 552 -6.59 22.34 12.85
CA ARG A 552 -7.74 21.44 12.85
C ARG A 552 -7.30 20.00 12.95
N ARG A 553 -7.68 19.35 14.03
CA ARG A 553 -7.45 17.93 14.22
C ARG A 553 -8.59 17.11 13.65
N PHE A 554 -8.28 16.08 12.90
CA PHE A 554 -9.26 15.05 12.58
C PHE A 554 -9.66 14.34 13.86
N ASN A 555 -10.95 14.29 14.11
CA ASN A 555 -11.50 13.70 15.33
C ASN A 555 -11.50 12.17 15.16
N LEU A 556 -10.33 11.60 15.22
CA LEU A 556 -10.15 10.15 15.40
C LEU A 556 -10.40 9.88 16.88
N ALA A 557 -11.03 8.77 17.19
CA ALA A 557 -11.39 8.35 18.55
C ALA A 557 -10.36 8.77 19.61
N PRO A 558 -10.74 8.94 20.88
CA PRO A 558 -9.96 9.61 21.93
C PRO A 558 -8.60 8.94 22.20
N PHE A 559 -7.68 9.05 21.27
CA PHE A 559 -6.27 8.73 21.46
C PHE A 559 -5.59 9.93 22.14
N ASP A 560 -5.02 9.71 23.31
CA ASP A 560 -4.29 10.75 24.03
C ASP A 560 -2.80 10.73 23.65
N GLU A 561 -2.47 11.44 22.58
CA GLU A 561 -1.10 11.53 22.04
C GLU A 561 -0.09 12.06 23.08
N THR A 562 -0.55 12.74 24.13
CA THR A 562 0.34 13.25 25.18
C THR A 562 1.01 12.13 25.97
N GLN A 563 0.44 10.93 25.96
CA GLN A 563 0.97 9.76 26.63
C GLN A 563 2.03 9.01 25.82
N TYR A 564 2.23 9.37 24.57
CA TYR A 564 3.13 8.65 23.66
C TYR A 564 4.30 9.51 23.22
N GLU A 565 5.32 8.82 22.74
CA GLU A 565 6.53 9.41 22.16
C GLU A 565 6.84 8.69 20.84
N SER A 566 7.17 9.48 19.82
CA SER A 566 7.70 9.00 18.54
C SER A 566 8.98 9.77 18.25
N LYS A 567 10.08 9.05 18.04
CA LYS A 567 11.40 9.66 17.83
C LYS A 567 12.26 8.88 16.84
N VAL A 568 13.09 9.61 16.10
CA VAL A 568 14.15 9.00 15.30
C VAL A 568 15.40 8.80 16.12
N VAL A 569 15.95 7.61 16.03
CA VAL A 569 17.27 7.23 16.57
C VAL A 569 18.16 6.75 15.42
N PHE A 570 19.47 6.75 15.65
CA PHE A 570 20.43 6.16 14.72
C PHE A 570 21.09 4.94 15.35
N TYR A 571 21.25 3.91 14.54
CA TYR A 571 22.06 2.75 14.92
C TYR A 571 23.11 2.48 13.85
N THR A 572 24.16 1.77 14.24
CA THR A 572 25.27 1.45 13.35
C THR A 572 25.06 0.07 12.74
N SER A 573 24.99 0.00 11.41
CA SER A 573 24.96 -1.26 10.67
C SER A 573 26.33 -1.96 10.72
N TYR A 574 26.38 -3.23 10.32
CA TYR A 574 27.61 -4.04 10.42
C TYR A 574 28.78 -3.54 9.57
N ASP A 575 28.53 -2.74 8.55
CA ASP A 575 29.54 -2.08 7.74
C ASP A 575 29.92 -0.66 8.24
N GLY A 576 29.36 -0.23 9.37
CA GLY A 576 29.60 1.09 9.97
C GLY A 576 28.63 2.19 9.53
N THR A 577 27.70 1.91 8.61
CA THR A 577 26.70 2.88 8.15
C THR A 577 25.74 3.24 9.28
N GLN A 578 25.47 4.54 9.44
CA GLN A 578 24.44 5.03 10.36
C GLN A 578 23.07 4.92 9.66
N VAL A 579 22.17 4.16 10.26
CA VAL A 579 20.82 3.91 9.73
C VAL A 579 19.78 4.50 10.68
N PRO A 580 18.82 5.31 10.19
CA PRO A 580 17.77 5.86 11.04
C PRO A 580 16.67 4.83 11.30
N MET A 581 16.04 4.96 12.48
CA MET A 581 14.89 4.17 12.88
C MET A 581 13.94 5.03 13.70
N ASN A 582 12.65 5.02 13.36
CA ASN A 582 11.62 5.62 14.19
C ASN A 582 11.18 4.64 15.27
N ILE A 583 11.10 5.08 16.52
CA ILE A 583 10.58 4.28 17.62
C ILE A 583 9.41 5.02 18.26
N SER A 584 8.26 4.34 18.37
CA SER A 584 7.02 4.86 18.95
C SER A 584 6.58 3.98 20.11
N TYR A 585 6.27 4.59 21.25
CA TYR A 585 5.91 3.87 22.46
C TYR A 585 5.19 4.76 23.48
N LYS A 586 4.57 4.14 24.48
CA LYS A 586 3.94 4.86 25.60
C LYS A 586 5.02 5.40 26.53
N LYS A 587 4.94 6.70 26.90
CA LYS A 587 5.92 7.34 27.80
C LYS A 587 6.00 6.62 29.16
N GLY A 588 7.19 6.50 29.68
CA GLY A 588 7.44 5.93 31.00
C GLY A 588 7.55 4.40 31.03
N ILE A 589 7.61 3.73 29.87
CA ILE A 589 7.91 2.28 29.85
C ILE A 589 9.32 2.03 30.42
N PRO A 590 9.53 0.93 31.15
CA PRO A 590 10.87 0.55 31.58
C PRO A 590 11.71 0.11 30.39
N LEU A 591 12.96 0.55 30.34
CA LEU A 591 13.92 0.07 29.32
C LEU A 591 14.75 -1.08 29.90
N ASP A 592 14.07 -2.18 30.25
CA ASP A 592 14.65 -3.38 30.87
C ASP A 592 14.70 -4.60 29.93
N GLY A 593 14.38 -4.37 28.65
CA GLY A 593 14.39 -5.39 27.60
C GLY A 593 13.14 -6.27 27.55
N LYS A 594 12.07 -5.93 28.28
CA LYS A 594 10.88 -6.80 28.38
C LYS A 594 9.62 -6.22 27.71
N ASN A 595 9.74 -5.11 27.00
CA ASN A 595 8.57 -4.58 26.31
C ASN A 595 8.29 -5.39 25.03
N PRO A 596 7.06 -5.81 24.79
CA PRO A 596 6.69 -6.39 23.51
C PRO A 596 7.00 -5.40 22.40
N THR A 597 7.90 -5.75 21.49
CA THR A 597 8.39 -4.83 20.46
C THR A 597 8.25 -5.48 19.10
N LEU A 598 7.65 -4.74 18.14
CA LEU A 598 7.62 -5.11 16.73
C LEU A 598 8.55 -4.20 15.94
N LEU A 599 9.51 -4.81 15.26
CA LEU A 599 10.41 -4.16 14.32
C LEU A 599 9.88 -4.36 12.90
N TYR A 600 9.54 -3.26 12.25
CA TYR A 600 9.10 -3.19 10.87
C TYR A 600 10.21 -2.71 9.95
N GLY A 601 10.26 -3.22 8.73
CA GLY A 601 11.11 -2.74 7.67
C GLY A 601 10.59 -3.16 6.29
N TYR A 602 11.07 -2.47 5.26
CA TYR A 602 10.73 -2.81 3.87
C TYR A 602 11.99 -2.95 3.01
N GLY A 603 12.78 -1.89 2.88
CA GLY A 603 14.11 -1.90 2.28
C GLY A 603 14.16 -2.42 0.85
N GLY A 604 13.35 -1.87 -0.05
CA GLY A 604 13.39 -2.25 -1.46
C GLY A 604 12.66 -1.27 -2.37
N TYR A 605 12.96 -1.34 -3.66
CA TYR A 605 12.33 -0.55 -4.72
C TYR A 605 12.45 0.98 -4.54
N GLY A 606 13.31 1.47 -3.65
CA GLY A 606 13.38 2.89 -3.31
C GLY A 606 12.11 3.42 -2.65
N VAL A 607 11.28 2.55 -2.09
CA VAL A 607 10.05 2.97 -1.39
C VAL A 607 10.41 3.72 -0.12
N ILE A 608 9.77 4.87 0.06
CA ILE A 608 9.78 5.63 1.30
C ILE A 608 8.48 5.35 2.02
N TYR A 609 8.58 4.79 3.22
CA TYR A 609 7.41 4.59 4.07
C TYR A 609 7.21 5.81 4.97
N ASP A 610 6.16 6.54 4.67
CA ASP A 610 5.77 7.71 5.44
C ASP A 610 5.34 7.33 6.86
N GLN A 611 5.73 8.17 7.83
CA GLN A 611 5.44 7.96 9.23
C GLN A 611 4.03 8.43 9.56
N THR A 612 3.02 7.67 9.10
CA THR A 612 1.61 8.00 9.24
C THR A 612 1.02 7.47 10.55
N PHE A 613 -0.13 8.02 10.93
CA PHE A 613 -0.92 7.55 12.05
C PHE A 613 -1.68 6.29 11.65
N GLY A 614 -1.12 5.13 11.99
CA GLY A 614 -1.70 3.83 11.65
C GLY A 614 -2.86 3.45 12.58
N PHE A 615 -4.04 4.02 12.36
CA PHE A 615 -5.24 3.61 13.09
C PHE A 615 -5.98 2.51 12.32
N PRO A 616 -6.44 1.44 12.98
CA PRO A 616 -6.27 1.16 14.41
C PRO A 616 -5.03 0.33 14.79
N ALA A 617 -4.28 -0.24 13.82
CA ALA A 617 -3.21 -1.20 14.08
C ALA A 617 -2.14 -0.70 15.05
N ASN A 618 -1.45 0.38 14.69
CA ASN A 618 -0.39 0.93 15.54
C ASN A 618 -0.98 1.40 16.88
N THR A 619 -2.18 1.98 16.85
CA THR A 619 -2.87 2.43 18.06
C THR A 619 -3.21 1.25 18.95
N ALA A 620 -3.77 0.16 18.43
CA ALA A 620 -4.07 -1.04 19.22
C ALA A 620 -2.81 -1.67 19.81
N TRP A 621 -1.70 -1.72 19.05
CA TRP A 621 -0.42 -2.21 19.55
C TRP A 621 0.12 -1.34 20.70
N LEU A 622 0.18 -0.02 20.49
CA LEU A 622 0.71 0.94 21.46
C LEU A 622 -0.15 1.03 22.73
N GLU A 623 -1.49 1.07 22.57
CA GLU A 623 -2.44 1.15 23.71
C GLU A 623 -2.39 -0.09 24.60
N ASN A 624 -2.08 -1.25 24.03
CA ASN A 624 -1.90 -2.50 24.77
C ASN A 624 -0.46 -2.71 25.28
N GLY A 625 0.41 -1.68 25.22
CA GLY A 625 1.73 -1.68 25.84
C GLY A 625 2.87 -2.10 24.91
N GLY A 626 2.61 -2.24 23.62
CA GLY A 626 3.65 -2.57 22.63
C GLY A 626 4.54 -1.39 22.27
N VAL A 627 5.74 -1.68 21.78
CA VAL A 627 6.68 -0.73 21.16
C VAL A 627 6.69 -0.99 19.66
N TRP A 628 6.58 0.07 18.86
CA TRP A 628 6.68 0.01 17.42
C TRP A 628 7.99 0.64 16.95
N ALA A 629 8.83 -0.12 16.25
CA ALA A 629 10.07 0.35 15.66
C ALA A 629 10.03 0.19 14.15
N HIS A 630 10.35 1.24 13.40
CA HIS A 630 10.42 1.22 11.95
C HIS A 630 11.82 1.61 11.49
N ALA A 631 12.58 0.68 10.93
CA ALA A 631 13.93 0.89 10.42
C ALA A 631 13.92 1.33 8.96
N PHE A 632 14.58 2.45 8.65
CA PHE A 632 14.70 3.01 7.30
C PHE A 632 15.95 2.45 6.60
N ILE A 633 15.93 1.14 6.38
CA ILE A 633 17.09 0.38 5.89
C ILE A 633 17.41 0.66 4.44
N ARG A 634 18.67 0.42 4.04
CA ARG A 634 19.07 0.50 2.63
C ARG A 634 18.23 -0.41 1.74
N GLY A 635 18.02 0.05 0.49
CA GLY A 635 17.05 -0.50 -0.45
C GLY A 635 15.75 0.34 -0.51
N GLY A 636 15.44 1.11 0.57
CA GLY A 636 14.44 2.17 0.58
C GLY A 636 14.92 3.43 -0.13
N GLY A 637 14.10 4.49 -0.12
CA GLY A 637 14.36 5.74 -0.81
C GLY A 637 14.69 6.93 0.09
N GLU A 638 14.81 6.74 1.39
CA GLU A 638 14.86 7.81 2.39
C GLU A 638 16.04 8.77 2.18
N TYR A 639 17.14 8.28 1.65
CA TYR A 639 18.32 9.06 1.23
C TYR A 639 18.51 9.06 -0.30
N GLY A 640 17.44 8.82 -1.05
CA GLY A 640 17.43 8.85 -2.50
C GLY A 640 18.03 7.60 -3.16
N GLN A 641 18.43 7.73 -4.43
CA GLN A 641 18.83 6.62 -5.29
C GLN A 641 20.05 5.83 -4.76
N GLU A 642 21.00 6.49 -4.14
CA GLU A 642 22.20 5.82 -3.63
C GLU A 642 21.87 4.87 -2.48
N TRP A 643 20.88 5.21 -1.66
CA TRP A 643 20.37 4.36 -0.58
C TRP A 643 19.69 3.11 -1.11
N GLN A 644 18.90 3.26 -2.18
CA GLN A 644 18.30 2.15 -2.90
C GLN A 644 19.36 1.24 -3.52
N ASP A 645 20.28 1.79 -4.30
CA ASP A 645 21.29 1.03 -5.04
C ASP A 645 22.28 0.29 -4.12
N ALA A 646 22.41 0.73 -2.86
CA ALA A 646 23.25 0.10 -1.86
C ALA A 646 22.76 -1.29 -1.42
N ALA A 647 21.46 -1.59 -1.60
CA ALA A 647 20.88 -2.88 -1.22
C ALA A 647 19.97 -3.47 -2.32
N LYS A 648 20.34 -3.29 -3.57
CA LYS A 648 19.62 -3.81 -4.75
C LYS A 648 20.40 -4.95 -5.40
N HIS A 649 19.69 -5.94 -5.97
CA HIS A 649 20.27 -7.03 -6.73
C HIS A 649 21.34 -7.82 -5.95
N THR A 650 22.56 -7.95 -6.44
CA THR A 650 23.65 -8.68 -5.77
C THR A 650 24.14 -8.02 -4.47
N LYS A 651 23.64 -6.87 -4.11
CA LYS A 651 23.93 -6.18 -2.83
C LYS A 651 22.80 -6.35 -1.80
N ARG A 652 21.81 -7.19 -2.07
CA ARG A 652 20.60 -7.31 -1.27
C ARG A 652 20.84 -7.57 0.21
N LEU A 653 21.88 -8.31 0.54
CA LEU A 653 22.26 -8.64 1.92
C LEU A 653 22.52 -7.40 2.80
N THR A 654 22.96 -6.29 2.20
CA THR A 654 23.21 -5.02 2.93
C THR A 654 21.95 -4.53 3.69
N GLY A 655 20.77 -4.55 3.05
CA GLY A 655 19.52 -4.17 3.72
C GLY A 655 19.11 -5.15 4.84
N TYR A 656 19.37 -6.44 4.66
CA TYR A 656 19.10 -7.44 5.69
C TYR A 656 20.04 -7.32 6.88
N ASP A 657 21.31 -6.95 6.65
CA ASP A 657 22.28 -6.66 7.70
C ASP A 657 21.91 -5.40 8.48
N ASP A 658 21.41 -4.35 7.80
CA ASP A 658 20.83 -3.16 8.45
C ASP A 658 19.70 -3.54 9.39
N PHE A 659 18.79 -4.41 8.94
CA PHE A 659 17.63 -4.84 9.73
C PHE A 659 18.03 -5.67 10.95
N ALA A 660 19.02 -6.56 10.80
CA ALA A 660 19.57 -7.32 11.91
C ALA A 660 20.28 -6.43 12.93
N ALA A 661 20.98 -5.39 12.49
CA ALA A 661 21.61 -4.39 13.35
C ALA A 661 20.58 -3.52 14.11
N ALA A 662 19.42 -3.25 13.50
CA ALA A 662 18.31 -2.57 14.20
C ALA A 662 17.81 -3.41 15.40
N ALA A 663 17.71 -4.72 15.25
CA ALA A 663 17.35 -5.63 16.34
C ALA A 663 18.40 -5.59 17.48
N ASP A 664 19.70 -5.57 17.12
CA ASP A 664 20.78 -5.44 18.10
C ASP A 664 20.67 -4.13 18.89
N TYR A 665 20.36 -3.03 18.19
CA TYR A 665 20.17 -1.73 18.84
C TYR A 665 18.98 -1.75 19.82
N LEU A 666 17.82 -2.28 19.42
CA LEU A 666 16.64 -2.36 20.28
C LEU A 666 16.92 -3.17 21.56
N ASN A 667 17.71 -4.25 21.43
CA ASN A 667 18.15 -5.04 22.55
C ASN A 667 19.13 -4.27 23.45
N GLN A 668 20.17 -3.65 22.89
CA GLN A 668 21.16 -2.88 23.65
C GLN A 668 20.57 -1.65 24.33
N ALA A 669 19.60 -1.00 23.71
CA ALA A 669 18.91 0.17 24.24
C ALA A 669 17.83 -0.18 25.28
N GLY A 670 17.57 -1.48 25.52
CA GLY A 670 16.65 -1.97 26.54
C GLY A 670 15.17 -1.89 26.13
N TYR A 671 14.84 -1.65 24.86
CA TYR A 671 13.44 -1.71 24.39
C TYR A 671 12.91 -3.14 24.42
N ALA A 672 13.69 -4.09 23.92
CA ALA A 672 13.35 -5.50 23.89
C ALA A 672 14.60 -6.36 24.16
N ASN A 673 14.38 -7.64 24.40
CA ASN A 673 15.38 -8.69 24.26
C ASN A 673 14.88 -9.70 23.21
N PRO A 674 15.65 -10.72 22.82
CA PRO A 674 15.22 -11.70 21.82
C PRO A 674 13.88 -12.39 22.12
N ASP A 675 13.51 -12.56 23.40
CA ASP A 675 12.23 -13.18 23.79
C ASP A 675 11.02 -12.22 23.68
N HIS A 676 11.27 -10.92 23.52
CA HIS A 676 10.23 -9.88 23.42
C HIS A 676 10.33 -9.06 22.14
N LEU A 677 11.16 -9.51 21.15
CA LEU A 677 11.30 -8.86 19.86
C LEU A 677 10.65 -9.68 18.76
N GLY A 678 9.69 -9.06 18.06
CA GLY A 678 9.09 -9.58 16.84
C GLY A 678 9.50 -8.78 15.62
N ILE A 679 9.46 -9.41 14.46
CA ILE A 679 9.70 -8.79 13.16
C ILE A 679 8.48 -8.94 12.24
N ILE A 680 8.12 -7.86 11.55
CA ILE A 680 6.94 -7.79 10.70
C ILE A 680 7.22 -7.02 9.42
N GLY A 681 6.67 -7.49 8.31
CA GLY A 681 6.74 -6.81 7.02
C GLY A 681 5.93 -7.50 5.95
N GLY A 682 5.44 -6.72 4.99
CA GLY A 682 4.61 -7.22 3.89
C GLY A 682 5.33 -7.17 2.55
N SER A 683 4.97 -8.08 1.62
CA SER A 683 5.50 -8.09 0.26
C SER A 683 7.05 -8.26 0.26
N ASN A 684 7.78 -7.30 -0.28
CA ASN A 684 9.24 -7.22 -0.13
C ASN A 684 9.68 -7.17 1.35
N GLY A 685 8.91 -6.49 2.23
CA GLY A 685 9.13 -6.53 3.68
C GLY A 685 8.89 -7.92 4.26
N GLY A 686 7.98 -8.71 3.69
CA GLY A 686 7.78 -10.11 4.04
C GLY A 686 8.98 -10.99 3.66
N LEU A 687 9.60 -10.74 2.51
CA LEU A 687 10.89 -11.34 2.15
C LEU A 687 11.99 -10.94 3.15
N LEU A 688 12.06 -9.66 3.52
CA LEU A 688 12.99 -9.16 4.55
C LEU A 688 12.83 -9.95 5.85
N VAL A 689 11.60 -10.10 6.33
CA VAL A 689 11.28 -10.87 7.56
C VAL A 689 11.68 -12.32 7.42
N GLY A 690 11.30 -12.97 6.30
CA GLY A 690 11.68 -14.36 6.02
C GLY A 690 13.19 -14.55 5.98
N ALA A 691 13.93 -13.66 5.30
CA ALA A 691 15.38 -13.70 5.24
C ALA A 691 16.04 -13.43 6.62
N ALA A 692 15.52 -12.47 7.39
CA ALA A 692 16.04 -12.15 8.72
C ALA A 692 15.88 -13.32 9.68
N MET A 693 14.70 -13.97 9.70
CA MET A 693 14.45 -15.09 10.62
C MET A 693 15.29 -16.34 10.31
N VAL A 694 15.59 -16.61 9.03
CA VAL A 694 16.43 -17.78 8.69
C VAL A 694 17.92 -17.50 8.86
N ARG A 695 18.35 -16.25 8.75
CA ARG A 695 19.77 -15.84 8.93
C ARG A 695 20.17 -15.63 10.39
N HIS A 696 19.24 -15.10 11.21
CA HIS A 696 19.48 -14.72 12.60
C HIS A 696 18.33 -15.17 13.51
N PRO A 697 17.99 -16.46 13.55
CA PRO A 697 16.84 -16.97 14.31
C PRO A 697 16.93 -16.65 15.81
N GLU A 698 18.13 -16.50 16.34
CA GLU A 698 18.41 -16.22 17.75
C GLU A 698 18.03 -14.80 18.20
N LYS A 699 17.77 -13.89 17.25
CA LYS A 699 17.46 -12.49 17.57
C LYS A 699 15.98 -12.21 17.81
N TYR A 700 15.09 -13.13 17.40
CA TYR A 700 13.66 -12.86 17.33
C TYR A 700 12.83 -13.92 18.03
N ARG A 701 11.78 -13.49 18.73
CA ARG A 701 10.78 -14.39 19.31
C ARG A 701 9.70 -14.76 18.32
N VAL A 702 9.20 -13.78 17.57
CA VAL A 702 8.13 -13.97 16.60
C VAL A 702 8.47 -13.35 15.24
N ALA A 703 7.92 -13.91 14.18
CA ALA A 703 8.09 -13.40 12.82
C ALA A 703 6.74 -13.40 12.06
N PHE A 704 6.47 -12.31 11.32
CA PHE A 704 5.27 -12.10 10.52
C PHE A 704 5.64 -11.80 9.06
N PRO A 705 6.02 -12.79 8.25
CA PRO A 705 6.18 -12.60 6.82
C PRO A 705 4.78 -12.54 6.17
N GLN A 706 4.36 -11.34 5.74
CA GLN A 706 3.04 -11.10 5.18
C GLN A 706 3.13 -10.96 3.66
N VAL A 707 2.26 -11.66 2.91
CA VAL A 707 2.20 -11.66 1.42
C VAL A 707 3.59 -11.69 0.79
N ALA A 708 4.44 -12.61 1.26
CA ALA A 708 5.89 -12.55 1.18
C ALA A 708 6.47 -13.34 0.01
N VAL A 709 7.55 -12.82 -0.61
CA VAL A 709 8.30 -13.50 -1.71
C VAL A 709 9.32 -14.47 -1.12
N LEU A 710 8.89 -15.64 -0.64
CA LEU A 710 9.72 -16.54 0.19
C LEU A 710 10.56 -17.55 -0.60
N ASP A 711 10.25 -17.77 -1.87
CA ASP A 711 11.03 -18.61 -2.77
C ASP A 711 11.71 -17.74 -3.85
N GLN A 712 12.98 -17.41 -3.63
CA GLN A 712 13.72 -16.51 -4.50
C GLN A 712 14.24 -17.15 -5.78
N LEU A 713 14.34 -18.47 -5.83
CA LEU A 713 14.82 -19.14 -7.04
C LEU A 713 13.72 -19.23 -8.10
N ARG A 714 12.48 -19.40 -7.66
CA ARG A 714 11.32 -19.52 -8.54
C ARG A 714 10.50 -18.25 -8.70
N GLN A 715 10.94 -17.16 -8.10
CA GLN A 715 10.17 -15.92 -8.15
C GLN A 715 9.78 -15.49 -9.57
N ALA A 716 10.65 -15.69 -10.55
CA ALA A 716 10.41 -15.29 -11.94
C ALA A 716 9.37 -16.18 -12.65
N ASP A 717 9.09 -17.35 -12.11
CA ASP A 717 8.14 -18.33 -12.67
C ASP A 717 6.75 -18.20 -12.01
N MET A 718 6.60 -17.37 -10.97
CA MET A 718 5.40 -17.25 -10.18
C MET A 718 4.77 -15.85 -10.30
N GLY A 719 3.64 -15.73 -11.00
CA GLY A 719 2.88 -14.49 -11.07
C GLY A 719 3.49 -13.39 -11.94
N ILE A 720 3.29 -12.12 -11.57
CA ILE A 720 3.73 -10.93 -12.34
C ILE A 720 5.19 -10.53 -12.08
N THR A 721 6.00 -11.43 -11.67
CA THR A 721 7.32 -11.20 -11.06
C THR A 721 8.42 -10.79 -12.03
N GLN A 722 8.19 -10.85 -13.33
CA GLN A 722 9.14 -10.35 -14.34
C GLN A 722 9.54 -8.88 -14.14
N TYR A 723 8.71 -8.10 -13.42
CA TYR A 723 9.01 -6.71 -13.06
C TYR A 723 10.01 -6.58 -11.90
N TRP A 724 10.26 -7.67 -11.17
CA TRP A 724 11.13 -7.63 -9.98
C TRP A 724 12.57 -8.05 -10.28
N MET A 725 12.85 -8.48 -11.53
CA MET A 725 14.16 -8.97 -11.93
C MET A 725 15.28 -7.98 -11.68
N GLU A 726 15.02 -6.68 -11.87
CA GLU A 726 16.03 -5.66 -11.60
C GLU A 726 16.31 -5.46 -10.10
N GLU A 727 15.32 -5.70 -9.25
CA GLU A 727 15.45 -5.52 -7.80
C GLU A 727 16.16 -6.71 -7.15
N TYR A 728 15.82 -7.93 -7.55
CA TYR A 728 16.34 -9.14 -6.95
C TYR A 728 17.40 -9.83 -7.79
N GLY A 729 17.34 -9.73 -9.11
CA GLY A 729 17.99 -10.62 -10.05
C GLY A 729 17.21 -11.92 -10.26
N VAL A 730 17.64 -12.72 -11.21
CA VAL A 730 17.08 -14.06 -11.48
C VAL A 730 18.20 -15.09 -11.63
N PRO A 731 17.96 -16.38 -11.30
CA PRO A 731 18.98 -17.42 -11.38
C PRO A 731 19.62 -17.56 -12.77
N SER A 732 18.87 -17.27 -13.84
CA SER A 732 19.32 -17.33 -15.24
C SER A 732 20.38 -16.27 -15.62
N GLU A 733 20.57 -15.23 -14.80
CA GLU A 733 21.63 -14.23 -15.01
C GLU A 733 23.03 -14.79 -14.73
N GLY A 734 23.13 -15.96 -14.12
CA GLY A 734 24.38 -16.67 -13.93
C GLY A 734 24.71 -16.98 -12.47
N ARG A 735 25.80 -17.74 -12.30
CA ARG A 735 26.22 -18.32 -11.01
C ARG A 735 26.25 -17.30 -9.86
N ARG A 736 26.78 -16.10 -10.10
CA ARG A 736 26.90 -15.08 -9.04
C ARG A 736 25.54 -14.65 -8.51
N VAL A 737 24.55 -14.44 -9.39
CA VAL A 737 23.20 -14.04 -8.98
C VAL A 737 22.51 -15.19 -8.27
N TYR A 738 22.62 -16.41 -8.80
CA TYR A 738 22.12 -17.61 -8.15
C TYR A 738 22.65 -17.75 -6.72
N ASP A 739 23.97 -17.64 -6.52
CA ASP A 739 24.59 -17.78 -5.19
C ASP A 739 24.08 -16.72 -4.20
N VAL A 740 23.85 -15.48 -4.67
CA VAL A 740 23.28 -14.42 -3.83
C VAL A 740 21.83 -14.73 -3.48
N LEU A 741 21.00 -15.12 -4.44
CA LEU A 741 19.60 -15.50 -4.20
C LEU A 741 19.52 -16.67 -3.20
N MET A 742 20.34 -17.71 -3.39
CA MET A 742 20.43 -18.84 -2.46
C MET A 742 20.83 -18.42 -1.05
N SER A 743 21.72 -17.44 -0.90
CA SER A 743 22.25 -17.04 0.42
C SER A 743 21.20 -16.42 1.34
N TYR A 744 20.06 -15.97 0.79
CA TYR A 744 19.00 -15.34 1.59
C TYR A 744 17.58 -15.87 1.30
N SER A 745 17.39 -16.73 0.31
CA SER A 745 16.06 -17.27 -0.02
C SER A 745 15.46 -17.98 1.19
N PRO A 746 14.36 -17.48 1.77
CA PRO A 746 13.83 -18.02 3.02
C PRO A 746 13.48 -19.49 2.94
N TYR A 747 12.77 -19.90 1.88
CA TYR A 747 12.39 -21.29 1.64
C TYR A 747 13.58 -22.25 1.62
N HIS A 748 14.71 -21.85 0.97
CA HIS A 748 15.86 -22.68 0.78
C HIS A 748 16.79 -22.74 2.01
N ASN A 749 16.70 -21.76 2.92
CA ASN A 749 17.54 -21.64 4.10
C ASN A 749 16.87 -22.14 5.39
N LEU A 750 15.74 -22.81 5.29
CA LEU A 750 15.17 -23.55 6.41
C LEU A 750 15.95 -24.85 6.62
N ASN A 751 16.61 -24.97 7.77
CA ASN A 751 17.49 -26.09 8.10
C ASN A 751 16.96 -26.87 9.32
N ALA A 752 16.91 -28.19 9.21
CA ALA A 752 16.50 -29.06 10.31
C ALA A 752 17.41 -28.89 11.53
N GLY A 753 16.82 -28.92 12.72
CA GLY A 753 17.55 -28.75 13.99
C GLY A 753 17.83 -27.30 14.39
N THR A 754 17.42 -26.30 13.58
CA THR A 754 17.48 -24.89 13.94
C THR A 754 16.17 -24.49 14.61
N CYS A 755 16.26 -23.82 15.76
CA CYS A 755 15.10 -23.27 16.45
C CYS A 755 14.79 -21.87 15.88
N TYR A 756 13.80 -21.80 14.99
CA TYR A 756 13.35 -20.55 14.40
C TYR A 756 12.36 -19.80 15.31
N PRO A 757 12.12 -18.50 15.10
CA PRO A 757 11.06 -17.77 15.78
C PRO A 757 9.68 -18.42 15.56
N SER A 758 8.79 -18.30 16.53
CA SER A 758 7.37 -18.57 16.33
C SER A 758 6.87 -17.74 15.16
N THR A 759 6.28 -18.35 14.14
CA THR A 759 6.03 -17.67 12.87
C THR A 759 4.56 -17.79 12.48
N LEU A 760 3.94 -16.66 12.16
CA LEU A 760 2.63 -16.57 11.51
C LEU A 760 2.81 -15.98 10.11
N VAL A 761 2.73 -16.83 9.10
CA VAL A 761 2.75 -16.42 7.69
C VAL A 761 1.34 -16.04 7.28
N GLN A 762 1.15 -14.80 6.88
CA GLN A 762 -0.14 -14.30 6.40
C GLN A 762 -0.08 -14.08 4.89
N THR A 763 -1.09 -14.57 4.18
CA THR A 763 -1.24 -14.40 2.74
C THR A 763 -2.72 -14.36 2.36
N SER A 764 -3.02 -14.31 1.08
CA SER A 764 -4.38 -14.37 0.57
C SER A 764 -4.48 -15.35 -0.57
N LYS A 765 -5.58 -16.12 -0.63
CA LYS A 765 -5.83 -17.10 -1.69
C LYS A 765 -5.93 -16.48 -3.09
N ARG A 766 -6.13 -15.17 -3.17
CA ARG A 766 -6.32 -14.41 -4.41
C ARG A 766 -5.23 -13.37 -4.64
N ASP A 767 -4.11 -13.48 -3.97
CA ASP A 767 -2.95 -12.62 -4.21
C ASP A 767 -2.32 -13.00 -5.56
N ASP A 768 -2.50 -12.13 -6.55
CA ASP A 768 -1.93 -12.29 -7.90
C ASP A 768 -0.64 -11.49 -8.10
N ARG A 769 -0.29 -10.63 -7.15
CA ARG A 769 0.96 -9.89 -7.13
C ARG A 769 2.09 -10.77 -6.60
N VAL A 770 1.90 -11.32 -5.40
CA VAL A 770 2.78 -12.32 -4.79
C VAL A 770 1.96 -13.58 -4.56
N VAL A 771 2.01 -14.50 -5.50
CA VAL A 771 1.19 -15.70 -5.45
C VAL A 771 1.36 -16.46 -4.14
N PRO A 772 0.26 -16.97 -3.55
CA PRO A 772 0.28 -17.54 -2.20
C PRO A 772 1.14 -18.80 -2.06
N SER A 773 1.48 -19.46 -3.16
CA SER A 773 2.39 -20.62 -3.18
C SER A 773 3.76 -20.34 -2.54
N HIS A 774 4.26 -19.10 -2.58
CA HIS A 774 5.44 -18.72 -1.80
C HIS A 774 5.27 -19.01 -0.31
N SER A 775 4.13 -18.62 0.24
CA SER A 775 3.77 -18.81 1.65
C SER A 775 3.47 -20.27 1.96
N TYR A 776 2.74 -20.96 1.08
CA TYR A 776 2.35 -22.35 1.28
C TYR A 776 3.56 -23.28 1.35
N LYS A 777 4.47 -23.18 0.38
CA LYS A 777 5.70 -23.98 0.33
C LYS A 777 6.60 -23.72 1.54
N PHE A 778 6.73 -22.45 1.92
CA PHE A 778 7.55 -22.06 3.07
C PHE A 778 7.01 -22.68 4.37
N VAL A 779 5.71 -22.57 4.63
CA VAL A 779 5.10 -23.13 5.83
C VAL A 779 5.17 -24.64 5.84
N ALA A 780 4.87 -25.30 4.72
CA ALA A 780 4.95 -26.75 4.60
C ALA A 780 6.37 -27.27 4.96
N ARG A 781 7.42 -26.64 4.41
CA ARG A 781 8.81 -26.99 4.75
C ARG A 781 9.15 -26.66 6.20
N PHE A 782 8.70 -25.53 6.71
CA PHE A 782 8.97 -25.16 8.08
C PHE A 782 8.36 -26.16 9.06
N GLN A 783 7.11 -26.57 8.87
CA GLN A 783 6.43 -27.56 9.71
C GLN A 783 7.13 -28.94 9.66
N GLU A 784 7.69 -29.31 8.48
CA GLU A 784 8.46 -30.56 8.36
C GLU A 784 9.70 -30.57 9.27
N ILE A 785 10.40 -29.43 9.39
CA ILE A 785 11.69 -29.35 10.09
C ILE A 785 11.61 -28.79 11.50
N GLU A 786 10.43 -28.30 11.90
CA GLU A 786 10.24 -27.71 13.23
C GLU A 786 10.62 -28.74 14.32
N SER A 787 11.45 -28.33 15.27
CA SER A 787 12.02 -29.24 16.26
C SER A 787 12.06 -28.68 17.69
N CYS A 788 11.68 -27.39 17.89
CA CYS A 788 11.76 -26.76 19.21
C CYS A 788 10.42 -26.37 19.83
N GLY A 789 9.29 -26.78 19.20
CA GLY A 789 7.93 -26.53 19.69
C GLY A 789 7.44 -25.09 19.49
N ARG A 790 8.11 -24.29 18.66
CA ARG A 790 7.64 -22.96 18.27
C ARG A 790 6.70 -23.07 17.08
N PRO A 791 5.50 -22.46 17.11
CA PRO A 791 4.52 -22.61 16.04
C PRO A 791 4.99 -22.03 14.69
N ALA A 792 4.71 -22.79 13.62
CA ALA A 792 4.82 -22.37 12.23
C ALA A 792 3.42 -22.39 11.62
N LEU A 793 2.71 -21.27 11.60
CA LEU A 793 1.32 -21.14 11.21
C LEU A 793 1.15 -20.44 9.87
N LEU A 794 0.08 -20.81 9.18
CA LEU A 794 -0.39 -20.18 7.95
C LEU A 794 -1.79 -19.58 8.16
N HIS A 795 -1.96 -18.32 7.78
CA HIS A 795 -3.28 -17.74 7.56
C HIS A 795 -3.39 -17.27 6.11
N ALA A 796 -4.31 -17.85 5.35
CA ALA A 796 -4.60 -17.46 3.98
C ALA A 796 -6.03 -16.92 3.89
N ALA A 797 -6.18 -15.61 3.80
CA ALA A 797 -7.47 -14.94 3.70
C ALA A 797 -8.22 -15.33 2.42
N GLU A 798 -9.54 -15.56 2.53
CA GLU A 798 -10.37 -16.07 1.42
C GLU A 798 -10.57 -15.07 0.31
N ASN A 799 -10.86 -13.82 0.70
CA ASN A 799 -11.43 -12.80 -0.17
C ASN A 799 -10.58 -11.53 -0.23
N GLN A 800 -9.27 -11.68 -0.12
CA GLN A 800 -8.32 -10.57 -0.23
C GLN A 800 -7.40 -10.81 -1.43
N GLY A 801 -6.89 -9.72 -2.01
CA GLY A 801 -5.75 -9.73 -2.93
C GLY A 801 -4.44 -9.51 -2.17
N HIS A 802 -3.52 -8.76 -2.78
CA HIS A 802 -2.23 -8.42 -2.15
C HIS A 802 -2.38 -7.52 -0.90
N SER A 803 -3.54 -6.91 -0.73
CA SER A 803 -3.89 -6.09 0.44
C SER A 803 -5.37 -6.25 0.77
N PRO A 804 -5.76 -6.08 2.04
CA PRO A 804 -7.16 -6.05 2.42
C PRO A 804 -7.93 -4.96 1.67
N ASN A 805 -9.14 -5.27 1.21
CA ASN A 805 -9.99 -4.32 0.50
C ASN A 805 -10.90 -3.54 1.44
N THR A 806 -11.26 -4.16 2.55
CA THR A 806 -12.16 -3.57 3.55
C THR A 806 -11.42 -3.32 4.85
N TYR A 807 -11.98 -2.43 5.65
CA TYR A 807 -11.48 -2.18 6.99
C TYR A 807 -11.61 -3.42 7.90
N ASN A 808 -12.73 -4.17 7.78
CA ASN A 808 -12.97 -5.34 8.61
C ASN A 808 -11.95 -6.46 8.36
N GLU A 809 -11.59 -6.71 7.10
CA GLU A 809 -10.52 -7.65 6.75
C GLU A 809 -9.19 -7.25 7.38
N ARG A 810 -8.83 -5.98 7.26
CA ARG A 810 -7.61 -5.46 7.89
C ARG A 810 -7.62 -5.63 9.41
N LYS A 811 -8.74 -5.33 10.05
CA LYS A 811 -8.92 -5.47 11.50
C LYS A 811 -8.70 -6.91 11.96
N GLU A 812 -9.23 -7.89 11.23
CA GLU A 812 -9.06 -9.31 11.56
C GLU A 812 -7.60 -9.75 11.46
N ASP A 813 -6.90 -9.37 10.39
CA ASP A 813 -5.48 -9.67 10.19
C ASP A 813 -4.61 -9.04 11.29
N GLU A 814 -4.89 -7.79 11.67
CA GLU A 814 -4.17 -7.06 12.72
C GLU A 814 -4.41 -7.68 14.11
N LEU A 815 -5.66 -8.00 14.43
CA LEU A 815 -6.03 -8.64 15.70
C LEU A 815 -5.31 -9.98 15.86
N MET A 816 -5.27 -10.79 14.81
CA MET A 816 -4.57 -12.07 14.77
C MET A 816 -3.05 -11.87 15.02
N THR A 817 -2.45 -10.89 14.33
CA THR A 817 -1.02 -10.56 14.47
C THR A 817 -0.68 -10.14 15.90
N ILE A 818 -1.45 -9.24 16.51
CA ILE A 818 -1.20 -8.74 17.87
C ILE A 818 -1.41 -9.87 18.90
N ALA A 819 -2.47 -10.67 18.76
CA ALA A 819 -2.75 -11.77 19.65
C ALA A 819 -1.63 -12.83 19.64
N PHE A 820 -1.14 -13.20 18.45
CA PHE A 820 -0.02 -14.11 18.29
C PHE A 820 1.27 -13.54 18.91
N ALA A 821 1.58 -12.27 18.65
CA ALA A 821 2.75 -11.63 19.22
C ALA A 821 2.72 -11.67 20.75
N PHE A 822 1.61 -11.27 21.37
CA PHE A 822 1.48 -11.26 22.82
C PHE A 822 1.56 -12.65 23.42
N GLN A 823 0.89 -13.63 22.81
CA GLN A 823 0.94 -15.02 23.27
C GLN A 823 2.37 -15.56 23.29
N GLU A 824 3.09 -15.39 22.19
CA GLU A 824 4.45 -15.91 22.04
C GLU A 824 5.50 -15.15 22.86
N MET A 825 5.27 -13.87 23.12
CA MET A 825 6.12 -13.05 24.02
C MET A 825 5.74 -13.21 25.50
N GLY A 826 4.77 -14.07 25.83
CA GLY A 826 4.37 -14.35 27.21
C GLY A 826 3.60 -13.22 27.88
N VAL A 827 2.94 -12.36 27.12
CA VAL A 827 2.07 -11.31 27.63
C VAL A 827 0.75 -11.94 28.04
N THR A 828 0.44 -11.94 29.34
CA THR A 828 -0.76 -12.56 29.91
C THR A 828 -1.77 -11.54 30.45
N ASP A 829 -1.39 -10.27 30.50
CA ASP A 829 -2.21 -9.18 31.02
C ASP A 829 -2.02 -7.94 30.15
N ILE A 830 -3.12 -7.40 29.65
CA ILE A 830 -3.16 -6.18 28.85
C ILE A 830 -4.19 -5.21 29.46
N PRO A 831 -4.00 -3.89 29.31
CA PRO A 831 -4.91 -2.91 29.85
C PRO A 831 -6.34 -3.12 29.36
N ASN A 832 -7.32 -2.89 30.24
CA ASN A 832 -8.72 -2.82 29.83
C ASN A 832 -9.00 -1.41 29.34
N LEU A 833 -9.13 -1.25 28.03
CA LEU A 833 -9.45 0.05 27.44
C LEU A 833 -10.93 0.37 27.68
N GLU A 834 -11.19 1.56 28.19
CA GLU A 834 -12.56 2.03 28.38
C GLU A 834 -13.26 2.16 27.02
N VAL A 835 -14.53 1.71 26.96
CA VAL A 835 -15.39 1.92 25.80
C VAL A 835 -15.55 3.42 25.60
N ARG A 836 -15.12 3.91 24.48
CA ARG A 836 -15.17 5.31 24.12
C ARG A 836 -16.50 5.60 23.43
N PRO A 837 -17.07 6.81 23.60
CA PRO A 837 -18.35 7.12 22.99
C PRO A 837 -18.30 6.92 21.47
N THR A 838 -19.39 6.42 20.92
CA THR A 838 -19.59 6.29 19.46
C THR A 838 -19.62 7.68 18.82
N ALA A 839 -19.46 7.74 17.48
CA ALA A 839 -19.55 8.99 16.74
C ALA A 839 -20.89 9.75 16.99
N ASP A 840 -21.98 9.01 17.23
CA ASP A 840 -23.29 9.62 17.54
C ASP A 840 -23.35 10.15 18.97
N GLU A 841 -22.71 9.50 19.92
CA GLU A 841 -22.56 10.00 21.28
C GLU A 841 -21.62 11.22 21.36
N MET A 842 -20.59 11.25 20.47
CA MET A 842 -19.68 12.39 20.34
C MET A 842 -20.30 13.62 19.65
N LYS A 843 -21.39 13.45 18.92
CA LYS A 843 -22.14 14.56 18.30
C LYS A 843 -22.87 15.45 19.31
N THR A 844 -22.94 15.08 20.58
CA THR A 844 -23.54 15.97 21.59
C THR A 844 -22.64 17.18 21.82
N ASP A 845 -23.18 18.38 21.68
CA ASP A 845 -22.45 19.65 21.89
C ASP A 845 -21.71 19.73 23.22
N LYS A 846 -22.20 19.03 24.23
CA LYS A 846 -21.57 18.93 25.55
C LYS A 846 -20.22 18.21 25.49
N TRP A 847 -20.13 17.09 24.82
CA TRP A 847 -18.88 16.33 24.70
C TRP A 847 -17.82 17.10 23.89
N ARG A 848 -18.25 17.74 22.80
CA ARG A 848 -17.36 18.62 22.00
C ARG A 848 -16.78 19.75 22.82
N ALA A 849 -17.61 20.40 23.65
CA ALA A 849 -17.17 21.48 24.51
C ALA A 849 -16.19 20.99 25.60
N GLU A 850 -16.43 19.81 26.16
CA GLU A 850 -15.53 19.20 27.17
C GLU A 850 -14.20 18.77 26.57
N ASP A 851 -14.20 18.22 25.36
CA ASP A 851 -12.97 17.81 24.64
C ASP A 851 -12.15 19.04 24.24
N GLU A 852 -12.78 20.09 23.73
CA GLU A 852 -12.10 21.34 23.39
C GLU A 852 -11.46 22.00 24.63
N VAL A 853 -12.16 22.01 25.77
CA VAL A 853 -11.59 22.52 27.04
C VAL A 853 -10.36 21.69 27.46
N LYS A 854 -10.43 20.36 27.36
CA LYS A 854 -9.31 19.46 27.63
C LYS A 854 -8.14 19.70 26.65
N ARG A 855 -8.44 19.91 25.39
CA ARG A 855 -7.47 20.23 24.35
C ARG A 855 -6.75 21.56 24.62
N GLN A 856 -7.48 22.62 24.89
CA GLN A 856 -6.93 23.95 25.20
C GLN A 856 -6.07 23.93 26.45
N LYS A 857 -6.46 23.16 27.47
CA LYS A 857 -5.65 22.97 28.67
C LYS A 857 -4.31 22.29 28.35
N ARG A 858 -4.31 21.23 27.52
CA ARG A 858 -3.11 20.49 27.10
C ARG A 858 -2.18 21.34 26.24
N LEU A 859 -2.73 22.17 25.35
CA LEU A 859 -1.94 23.10 24.54
C LEU A 859 -1.27 24.18 25.40
N LYS A 860 -1.95 24.70 26.41
CA LYS A 860 -1.35 25.66 27.36
C LYS A 860 -0.24 25.03 28.21
N GLU A 861 -0.42 23.80 28.66
CA GLU A 861 0.62 23.08 29.41
C GLU A 861 1.88 22.81 28.58
N ARG A 862 1.73 22.59 27.26
CA ARG A 862 2.87 22.44 26.31
C ARG A 862 3.57 23.75 25.95
N SER A 863 2.88 24.88 25.97
CA SER A 863 3.49 26.19 25.67
C SER A 863 4.33 26.74 26.83
N VAL A 864 4.33 26.08 27.99
CA VAL A 864 5.08 26.47 29.21
C VAL A 864 6.31 25.55 29.43
N GLN A 865 6.46 24.48 28.66
CA GLN A 865 7.67 23.65 28.59
C GLN A 865 8.48 23.98 27.33
#